data_7ddc1b2b28d060434f235ff27d7ae5fc
#
_entry.id   7ddc1b2b28d060434f235ff27d7ae5fc
#
_cell.length_a   1.000
_cell.length_b   1.000
_cell.length_c   1.000
_cell.angle_alpha   90.00
_cell.angle_beta   90.00
_cell.angle_gamma   90.00
#
_symmetry.space_group_name_H-M   'P 1'
#
loop_
_entity.id
_entity.type
_entity.pdbx_description
1 polymer ?
#
loop_
_entity_poly.entity_id
_entity_poly.type
_entity_poly.pdbx_seq_one_letter_code
_entity_poly.pdbx_strand_id
1 'polypeptide(L)'
;MTSPTYPPSDEMISNAHIDVAKYDEMYAASLSDPEGFWSEQGKRIDWIKPYTQIKDVSFDLGSVAINWFSDGTLNVSANCIDRHLKDRGDQTAIIWEPDDPEDTAQHITYAELHRRTCRMANILEDLGVRRGDRVVIYLPMIPEAAYAMLACARIGAVHSVVFAGFSPDALSARVNGCDAKVVITADEAPRGGRKTPLKSNCDAALLHCKDSVKCLVVKRTGGQTTWIDGRDFDYNEMAMEADDYCKPAEIGAEDPLFILYTSGSTGQPKGVVHTSGGYLVYAAMTHEITFDYHDGDIFWCTADVGWVTGHSYIVYGPLANGATTLMFEGVPTWPDASRFWQVCEKHRVTQFYTAPTAIRALMGQGDEPVEKCDLSSLRILGTVGEPINPEAWTWYNEVVGKGRCPIVDTWWQTETGGHLITPLPGAHATKPGAAMKPFFGVQPVVLDPQTGEEIAGNPAEGVLAIKDSWPGQMRTVWGDHARFEKTYFSDYKGYYFSGDGCKRDADGDYWITGRVDDVLNVSGHRMGTAEVESALVAHPKVAEAAVVGYPHDIKGQGIYCYVTLMNGVEPTDDLRTELRQWVRTEIGPIASPDLIQWASGLPKTRSGKIMRRILRKIAENDHGSLGDTSTLADPAVVDDLIDNRMNR
;
A
#
# COMPACT_ATOMS: atom_id res chain seq x y z
N MET A 1 26.69 -10.78 -13.67
CA MET A 1 25.96 -12.06 -13.85
C MET A 1 24.55 -11.73 -14.30
N THR A 2 23.96 -12.47 -15.23
CA THR A 2 22.55 -12.30 -15.60
C THR A 2 21.69 -12.81 -14.44
N SER A 3 20.71 -12.03 -13.98
CA SER A 3 19.76 -12.47 -12.95
C SER A 3 19.01 -13.73 -13.42
N PRO A 4 18.75 -14.70 -12.55
CA PRO A 4 17.95 -15.86 -12.91
C PRO A 4 16.55 -15.43 -13.34
N THR A 5 15.96 -16.15 -14.27
CA THR A 5 14.61 -15.90 -14.78
C THR A 5 13.70 -17.09 -14.45
N TYR A 6 12.45 -16.79 -14.08
CA TYR A 6 11.44 -17.77 -13.70
C TYR A 6 10.26 -17.63 -14.66
N PRO A 7 10.22 -18.43 -15.74
CA PRO A 7 9.12 -18.37 -16.71
C PRO A 7 7.84 -18.94 -16.10
N PRO A 8 6.66 -18.46 -16.54
CA PRO A 8 5.39 -19.09 -16.16
C PRO A 8 5.32 -20.53 -16.71
N SER A 9 4.60 -21.41 -15.99
CA SER A 9 4.33 -22.75 -16.48
C SER A 9 3.36 -22.76 -17.68
N ASP A 10 3.40 -23.81 -18.49
CA ASP A 10 2.45 -23.98 -19.61
C ASP A 10 0.99 -23.94 -19.15
N GLU A 11 0.71 -24.50 -17.96
CA GLU A 11 -0.61 -24.46 -17.33
C GLU A 11 -1.01 -23.01 -17.00
N MET A 12 -0.10 -22.22 -16.42
CA MET A 12 -0.35 -20.81 -16.12
C MET A 12 -0.61 -20.02 -17.39
N ILE A 13 0.21 -20.18 -18.43
CA ILE A 13 0.04 -19.50 -19.73
C ILE A 13 -1.32 -19.82 -20.35
N SER A 14 -1.73 -21.09 -20.32
CA SER A 14 -2.97 -21.53 -20.98
C SER A 14 -4.24 -21.05 -20.26
N ASN A 15 -4.17 -20.82 -18.96
CA ASN A 15 -5.32 -20.46 -18.13
C ASN A 15 -5.39 -18.96 -17.79
N ALA A 16 -4.29 -18.23 -17.94
CA ALA A 16 -4.24 -16.82 -17.57
C ALA A 16 -5.09 -15.93 -18.51
N HIS A 17 -5.63 -14.85 -17.95
CA HIS A 17 -6.32 -13.81 -18.73
C HIS A 17 -5.42 -13.19 -19.80
N ILE A 18 -4.12 -13.07 -19.49
CA ILE A 18 -3.13 -12.38 -20.32
C ILE A 18 -1.90 -13.27 -20.49
N ASP A 19 -1.65 -13.70 -21.72
CA ASP A 19 -0.37 -14.25 -22.17
C ASP A 19 0.52 -13.15 -22.77
N VAL A 20 1.72 -13.49 -23.23
CA VAL A 20 2.67 -12.52 -23.81
C VAL A 20 2.13 -11.83 -25.05
N ALA A 21 1.46 -12.57 -25.93
CA ALA A 21 0.92 -12.00 -27.19
C ALA A 21 -0.22 -11.01 -26.89
N LYS A 22 -1.08 -11.35 -25.93
CA LYS A 22 -2.16 -10.48 -25.48
C LYS A 22 -1.64 -9.25 -24.75
N TYR A 23 -0.60 -9.40 -23.92
CA TYR A 23 0.07 -8.27 -23.29
C TYR A 23 0.60 -7.29 -24.35
N ASP A 24 1.35 -7.77 -25.34
CA ASP A 24 1.94 -6.93 -26.38
C ASP A 24 0.85 -6.19 -27.19
N GLU A 25 -0.23 -6.91 -27.58
CA GLU A 25 -1.38 -6.32 -28.27
C GLU A 25 -2.04 -5.20 -27.46
N MET A 26 -2.41 -5.51 -26.21
CA MET A 26 -3.12 -4.57 -25.35
C MET A 26 -2.25 -3.39 -24.92
N TYR A 27 -0.96 -3.62 -24.64
CA TYR A 27 -0.05 -2.55 -24.29
C TYR A 27 0.15 -1.60 -25.49
N ALA A 28 0.40 -2.13 -26.68
CA ALA A 28 0.51 -1.32 -27.90
C ALA A 28 -0.78 -0.53 -28.17
N ALA A 29 -1.96 -1.15 -28.04
CA ALA A 29 -3.25 -0.47 -28.21
C ALA A 29 -3.44 0.65 -27.19
N SER A 30 -3.08 0.41 -25.93
CA SER A 30 -3.22 1.40 -24.84
C SER A 30 -2.35 2.65 -25.04
N LEU A 31 -1.26 2.55 -25.82
CA LEU A 31 -0.38 3.67 -26.14
C LEU A 31 -0.75 4.37 -27.45
N SER A 32 -1.17 3.61 -28.46
CA SER A 32 -1.49 4.17 -29.79
C SER A 32 -2.87 4.82 -29.86
N ASP A 33 -3.83 4.33 -29.08
CA ASP A 33 -5.19 4.88 -28.97
C ASP A 33 -5.65 4.82 -27.49
N PRO A 34 -5.11 5.68 -26.60
CA PRO A 34 -5.47 5.67 -25.19
C PRO A 34 -6.97 5.89 -24.93
N GLU A 35 -7.60 6.79 -25.68
CA GLU A 35 -9.03 7.07 -25.50
C GLU A 35 -9.89 5.88 -25.90
N GLY A 36 -9.63 5.24 -27.04
CA GLY A 36 -10.32 4.02 -27.47
C GLY A 36 -10.12 2.87 -26.49
N PHE A 37 -8.87 2.66 -26.04
CA PHE A 37 -8.54 1.63 -25.08
C PHE A 37 -9.30 1.84 -23.75
N TRP A 38 -9.20 3.01 -23.15
CA TRP A 38 -9.85 3.28 -21.88
C TRP A 38 -11.37 3.42 -21.99
N SER A 39 -11.90 3.83 -23.16
CA SER A 39 -13.34 3.77 -23.44
C SER A 39 -13.87 2.33 -23.37
N GLU A 40 -13.11 1.35 -23.83
CA GLU A 40 -13.49 -0.06 -23.69
C GLU A 40 -13.33 -0.56 -22.26
N GLN A 41 -12.20 -0.25 -21.60
CA GLN A 41 -11.94 -0.69 -20.22
C GLN A 41 -12.92 -0.07 -19.21
N GLY A 42 -13.42 1.13 -19.45
CA GLY A 42 -14.43 1.76 -18.61
C GLY A 42 -15.76 1.02 -18.54
N LYS A 43 -16.05 0.13 -19.49
CA LYS A 43 -17.26 -0.71 -19.52
C LYS A 43 -17.24 -1.85 -18.49
N ARG A 44 -16.12 -2.08 -17.79
CA ARG A 44 -16.01 -3.10 -16.74
C ARG A 44 -16.82 -2.79 -15.48
N ILE A 45 -17.25 -1.54 -15.33
CA ILE A 45 -18.13 -1.09 -14.24
C ILE A 45 -19.43 -0.52 -14.78
N ASP A 46 -20.45 -0.44 -13.93
CA ASP A 46 -21.77 0.05 -14.29
C ASP A 46 -21.83 1.57 -14.13
N TRP A 47 -22.34 2.25 -15.16
CA TRP A 47 -22.53 3.69 -15.19
C TRP A 47 -24.03 4.03 -15.11
N ILE A 48 -24.41 4.99 -14.25
CA ILE A 48 -25.76 5.54 -14.20
C ILE A 48 -26.00 6.37 -15.46
N LYS A 49 -25.09 7.29 -15.75
CA LYS A 49 -24.98 8.00 -17.02
C LYS A 49 -23.66 7.61 -17.67
N PRO A 50 -23.68 6.98 -18.86
CA PRO A 50 -22.47 6.67 -19.60
C PRO A 50 -21.65 7.91 -19.91
N TYR A 51 -20.32 7.77 -19.87
CA TYR A 51 -19.37 8.81 -20.25
C TYR A 51 -19.27 8.95 -21.79
N THR A 52 -18.90 10.15 -22.24
CA THR A 52 -18.50 10.45 -23.62
C THR A 52 -17.13 11.13 -23.66
N GLN A 53 -16.70 11.75 -22.58
CA GLN A 53 -15.39 12.36 -22.43
C GLN A 53 -14.48 11.39 -21.66
N ILE A 54 -13.51 10.81 -22.37
CA ILE A 54 -12.68 9.73 -21.81
C ILE A 54 -11.52 10.32 -21.00
N LYS A 55 -10.77 11.25 -21.61
CA LYS A 55 -9.54 11.80 -21.08
C LYS A 55 -9.43 13.29 -21.39
N ASP A 56 -9.14 14.08 -20.34
CA ASP A 56 -8.80 15.50 -20.46
C ASP A 56 -7.69 15.78 -19.43
N VAL A 57 -6.44 15.81 -19.90
CA VAL A 57 -5.25 15.82 -19.04
C VAL A 57 -4.24 16.85 -19.54
N SER A 58 -3.69 17.63 -18.61
CA SER A 58 -2.52 18.47 -18.80
C SER A 58 -1.51 18.27 -17.66
N PHE A 59 -0.24 18.09 -18.01
CA PHE A 59 0.89 18.10 -17.08
C PHE A 59 1.68 19.44 -17.13
N ASP A 60 1.15 20.45 -17.80
CA ASP A 60 1.78 21.76 -17.90
C ASP A 60 1.67 22.53 -16.59
N LEU A 61 2.80 22.98 -16.05
CA LEU A 61 2.85 23.76 -14.81
C LEU A 61 1.96 25.00 -14.87
N GLY A 62 1.16 25.20 -13.81
CA GLY A 62 0.18 26.28 -13.70
C GLY A 62 -1.18 25.93 -14.34
N SER A 63 -1.28 24.77 -14.98
CA SER A 63 -2.53 24.26 -15.55
C SER A 63 -2.62 22.72 -15.47
N VAL A 64 -1.94 22.12 -14.49
CA VAL A 64 -2.02 20.66 -14.29
C VAL A 64 -3.46 20.27 -13.98
N ALA A 65 -4.02 19.42 -14.80
CA ALA A 65 -5.38 18.91 -14.67
C ALA A 65 -5.44 17.45 -15.10
N ILE A 66 -6.15 16.64 -14.34
CA ILE A 66 -6.29 15.20 -14.60
C ILE A 66 -7.76 14.85 -14.47
N ASN A 67 -8.43 14.59 -15.60
CA ASN A 67 -9.83 14.21 -15.66
C ASN A 67 -10.00 12.96 -16.51
N TRP A 68 -10.75 11.99 -16.01
CA TRP A 68 -11.08 10.76 -16.67
C TRP A 68 -12.57 10.45 -16.58
N PHE A 69 -13.21 10.12 -17.70
CA PHE A 69 -14.65 9.82 -17.79
C PHE A 69 -15.54 10.94 -17.23
N SER A 70 -15.14 12.19 -17.41
CA SER A 70 -15.56 13.37 -16.62
C SER A 70 -17.04 13.70 -16.69
N ASP A 71 -17.76 13.33 -17.74
CA ASP A 71 -19.20 13.54 -17.89
C ASP A 71 -20.05 12.31 -17.54
N GLY A 72 -19.41 11.21 -17.11
CA GLY A 72 -20.05 10.01 -16.61
C GLY A 72 -20.51 10.12 -15.16
N THR A 73 -21.55 9.38 -14.78
CA THR A 73 -21.97 9.25 -13.38
C THR A 73 -22.13 7.80 -12.99
N LEU A 74 -21.84 7.49 -11.73
CA LEU A 74 -21.86 6.15 -11.19
C LEU A 74 -22.13 6.18 -9.67
N ASN A 75 -22.18 5.02 -9.04
CA ASN A 75 -21.99 4.87 -7.61
C ASN A 75 -20.99 3.75 -7.34
N VAL A 76 -19.92 4.05 -6.62
CA VAL A 76 -18.85 3.08 -6.34
C VAL A 76 -19.34 1.94 -5.46
N SER A 77 -20.14 2.23 -4.43
CA SER A 77 -20.73 1.20 -3.56
C SER A 77 -21.65 0.26 -4.34
N ALA A 78 -22.48 0.80 -5.24
CA ALA A 78 -23.36 -0.01 -6.08
C ALA A 78 -22.56 -0.94 -7.01
N ASN A 79 -21.44 -0.47 -7.55
CA ASN A 79 -20.52 -1.27 -8.36
C ASN A 79 -19.84 -2.38 -7.57
N CYS A 80 -19.56 -2.14 -6.28
CA CYS A 80 -18.93 -3.14 -5.41
C CYS A 80 -19.94 -4.14 -4.82
N ILE A 81 -21.24 -3.82 -4.77
CA ILE A 81 -22.22 -4.62 -4.04
C ILE A 81 -23.47 -4.90 -4.89
N ASP A 82 -24.26 -3.87 -5.21
CA ASP A 82 -25.61 -4.01 -5.77
C ASP A 82 -25.64 -4.79 -7.07
N ARG A 83 -24.68 -4.52 -7.99
CA ARG A 83 -24.58 -5.22 -9.28
C ARG A 83 -24.39 -6.73 -9.15
N HIS A 84 -23.90 -7.19 -8.01
CA HIS A 84 -23.63 -8.61 -7.74
C HIS A 84 -24.77 -9.32 -7.03
N LEU A 85 -25.75 -8.60 -6.46
CA LEU A 85 -26.78 -9.20 -5.60
C LEU A 85 -27.63 -10.24 -6.32
N LYS A 86 -27.95 -10.01 -7.58
CA LYS A 86 -28.82 -10.92 -8.35
C LYS A 86 -28.20 -12.30 -8.55
N ASP A 87 -26.91 -12.33 -8.90
CA ASP A 87 -26.24 -13.55 -9.36
C ASP A 87 -25.28 -14.11 -8.29
N ARG A 88 -24.86 -13.28 -7.31
CA ARG A 88 -23.85 -13.59 -6.29
C ARG A 88 -24.29 -13.18 -4.87
N GLY A 89 -25.58 -12.94 -4.65
CA GLY A 89 -26.08 -12.47 -3.34
C GLY A 89 -25.67 -13.37 -2.16
N ASP A 90 -25.66 -14.68 -2.36
CA ASP A 90 -25.28 -15.67 -1.36
C ASP A 90 -23.78 -16.04 -1.36
N GLN A 91 -23.00 -15.51 -2.34
CA GLN A 91 -21.56 -15.69 -2.35
C GLN A 91 -20.92 -14.87 -1.23
N THR A 92 -19.89 -15.43 -0.58
CA THR A 92 -19.06 -14.69 0.37
C THR A 92 -18.34 -13.56 -0.35
N ALA A 93 -18.60 -12.33 0.08
CA ALA A 93 -17.89 -11.12 -0.37
C ALA A 93 -16.64 -10.89 0.48
N ILE A 94 -16.78 -10.97 1.81
CA ILE A 94 -15.68 -10.75 2.76
C ILE A 94 -15.59 -11.95 3.70
N ILE A 95 -14.40 -12.53 3.79
CA ILE A 95 -14.00 -13.38 4.90
C ILE A 95 -13.27 -12.50 5.90
N TRP A 96 -13.78 -12.40 7.12
CA TRP A 96 -13.06 -11.73 8.20
C TRP A 96 -12.44 -12.76 9.13
N GLU A 97 -11.13 -12.70 9.27
CA GLU A 97 -10.36 -13.54 10.19
C GLU A 97 -9.91 -12.70 11.39
N PRO A 98 -10.33 -13.04 12.62
CA PRO A 98 -9.99 -12.28 13.83
C PRO A 98 -8.51 -12.40 14.21
N ASP A 99 -8.07 -11.51 15.12
CA ASP A 99 -6.72 -11.55 15.70
C ASP A 99 -6.49 -12.86 16.45
N ASP A 100 -7.40 -13.23 17.36
CA ASP A 100 -7.31 -14.50 18.10
C ASP A 100 -7.72 -15.67 17.18
N PRO A 101 -6.83 -16.67 16.94
CA PRO A 101 -7.14 -17.83 16.11
C PRO A 101 -8.23 -18.73 16.68
N GLU A 102 -8.51 -18.64 17.99
CA GLU A 102 -9.61 -19.40 18.64
C GLU A 102 -10.98 -18.74 18.43
N ASP A 103 -11.01 -17.45 18.02
CA ASP A 103 -12.26 -16.77 17.67
C ASP A 103 -12.77 -17.25 16.31
N THR A 104 -14.09 -17.15 16.12
CA THR A 104 -14.75 -17.61 14.89
C THR A 104 -14.61 -16.59 13.76
N ALA A 105 -14.06 -17.00 12.63
CA ALA A 105 -14.06 -16.22 11.40
C ALA A 105 -15.49 -15.96 10.91
N GLN A 106 -15.71 -14.82 10.26
CA GLN A 106 -17.00 -14.48 9.68
C GLN A 106 -16.94 -14.54 8.16
N HIS A 107 -17.97 -15.13 7.56
CA HIS A 107 -18.19 -15.17 6.12
C HIS A 107 -19.39 -14.28 5.79
N ILE A 108 -19.11 -13.09 5.26
CA ILE A 108 -20.11 -12.06 4.98
C ILE A 108 -20.47 -12.15 3.50
N THR A 109 -21.72 -12.51 3.20
CA THR A 109 -22.20 -12.60 1.82
C THR A 109 -22.40 -11.22 1.21
N TYR A 110 -22.51 -11.13 -0.14
CA TYR A 110 -22.85 -9.88 -0.82
C TYR A 110 -24.18 -9.30 -0.33
N ALA A 111 -25.17 -10.15 -0.07
CA ALA A 111 -26.45 -9.71 0.49
C ALA A 111 -26.31 -9.17 1.91
N GLU A 112 -25.47 -9.79 2.74
CA GLU A 112 -25.20 -9.28 4.09
C GLU A 112 -24.38 -7.99 4.05
N LEU A 113 -23.36 -7.93 3.19
CA LEU A 113 -22.55 -6.72 2.97
C LEU A 113 -23.45 -5.54 2.53
N HIS A 114 -24.42 -5.79 1.65
CA HIS A 114 -25.40 -4.78 1.25
C HIS A 114 -26.18 -4.23 2.44
N ARG A 115 -26.80 -5.11 3.24
CA ARG A 115 -27.60 -4.70 4.41
C ARG A 115 -26.76 -3.89 5.41
N ARG A 116 -25.56 -4.37 5.74
CA ARG A 116 -24.67 -3.70 6.69
C ARG A 116 -24.19 -2.35 6.17
N THR A 117 -23.85 -2.26 4.90
CA THR A 117 -23.47 -1.00 4.25
C THR A 117 -24.62 0.00 4.24
N CYS A 118 -25.85 -0.44 3.92
CA CYS A 118 -27.04 0.43 3.93
C CYS A 118 -27.33 0.96 5.32
N ARG A 119 -27.28 0.13 6.37
CA ARG A 119 -27.45 0.57 7.76
C ARG A 119 -26.41 1.61 8.15
N MET A 120 -25.12 1.36 7.86
CA MET A 120 -24.06 2.34 8.13
C MET A 120 -24.30 3.66 7.36
N ALA A 121 -24.78 3.60 6.11
CA ALA A 121 -25.09 4.78 5.31
C ALA A 121 -26.24 5.59 5.92
N ASN A 122 -27.33 4.95 6.33
CA ASN A 122 -28.46 5.60 7.00
C ASN A 122 -28.04 6.23 8.33
N ILE A 123 -27.22 5.54 9.13
CA ILE A 123 -26.66 6.08 10.38
C ILE A 123 -25.84 7.35 10.11
N LEU A 124 -24.99 7.33 9.08
CA LEU A 124 -24.22 8.53 8.72
C LEU A 124 -25.12 9.70 8.30
N GLU A 125 -26.20 9.43 7.56
CA GLU A 125 -27.19 10.46 7.21
C GLU A 125 -27.94 11.01 8.43
N ASP A 126 -28.30 10.16 9.40
CA ASP A 126 -28.90 10.55 10.68
C ASP A 126 -27.94 11.40 11.54
N LEU A 127 -26.65 11.10 11.47
CA LEU A 127 -25.61 11.93 12.08
C LEU A 127 -25.35 13.25 11.32
N GLY A 128 -26.05 13.49 10.21
CA GLY A 128 -25.98 14.74 9.43
C GLY A 128 -24.95 14.75 8.32
N VAL A 129 -24.37 13.61 7.96
CA VAL A 129 -23.46 13.50 6.80
C VAL A 129 -24.25 13.62 5.51
N ARG A 130 -23.74 14.38 4.55
CA ARG A 130 -24.34 14.59 3.23
C ARG A 130 -23.26 14.44 2.15
N ARG A 131 -23.68 14.37 0.88
CA ARG A 131 -22.76 14.35 -0.27
C ARG A 131 -21.70 15.45 -0.14
N GLY A 132 -20.44 15.07 -0.36
CA GLY A 132 -19.28 15.94 -0.25
C GLY A 132 -18.78 16.19 1.17
N ASP A 133 -19.48 15.78 2.22
CA ASP A 133 -18.97 15.82 3.58
C ASP A 133 -17.88 14.76 3.81
N ARG A 134 -16.98 15.02 4.76
CA ARG A 134 -15.89 14.11 5.07
C ARG A 134 -16.17 13.34 6.34
N VAL A 135 -15.83 12.05 6.27
CA VAL A 135 -15.91 11.10 7.38
C VAL A 135 -14.54 10.50 7.60
N VAL A 136 -14.01 10.61 8.80
CA VAL A 136 -12.76 9.94 9.19
C VAL A 136 -13.09 8.56 9.73
N ILE A 137 -12.39 7.54 9.26
CA ILE A 137 -12.53 6.15 9.69
C ILE A 137 -11.26 5.74 10.43
N TYR A 138 -11.37 5.55 11.76
CA TYR A 138 -10.30 5.15 12.66
C TYR A 138 -10.66 3.82 13.32
N LEU A 139 -10.68 2.76 12.51
CA LEU A 139 -11.12 1.41 12.88
C LEU A 139 -9.98 0.39 12.68
N PRO A 140 -9.93 -0.69 13.46
CA PRO A 140 -9.07 -1.82 13.15
C PRO A 140 -9.57 -2.56 11.91
N MET A 141 -8.87 -3.63 11.50
CA MET A 141 -9.23 -4.47 10.36
C MET A 141 -10.46 -5.35 10.67
N ILE A 142 -11.60 -4.70 10.86
CA ILE A 142 -12.91 -5.32 11.09
C ILE A 142 -13.86 -5.01 9.92
N PRO A 143 -14.91 -5.82 9.71
CA PRO A 143 -15.82 -5.64 8.59
C PRO A 143 -16.47 -4.25 8.54
N GLU A 144 -16.70 -3.64 9.71
CA GLU A 144 -17.27 -2.30 9.84
C GLU A 144 -16.41 -1.22 9.14
N ALA A 145 -15.11 -1.43 9.01
CA ALA A 145 -14.25 -0.53 8.24
C ALA A 145 -14.62 -0.55 6.75
N ALA A 146 -14.86 -1.73 6.17
CA ALA A 146 -15.33 -1.85 4.80
C ALA A 146 -16.76 -1.30 4.64
N TYR A 147 -17.66 -1.57 5.60
CA TYR A 147 -19.01 -1.00 5.60
C TYR A 147 -18.98 0.52 5.59
N ALA A 148 -18.12 1.13 6.41
CA ALA A 148 -17.98 2.59 6.50
C ALA A 148 -17.45 3.20 5.19
N MET A 149 -16.43 2.61 4.57
CA MET A 149 -15.89 3.06 3.28
C MET A 149 -16.98 3.00 2.19
N LEU A 150 -17.67 1.86 2.08
CA LEU A 150 -18.73 1.64 1.10
C LEU A 150 -19.98 2.49 1.38
N ALA A 151 -20.32 2.74 2.65
CA ALA A 151 -21.42 3.61 3.05
C ALA A 151 -21.16 5.07 2.65
N CYS A 152 -19.95 5.59 2.89
CA CYS A 152 -19.55 6.91 2.41
C CYS A 152 -19.68 7.01 0.89
N ALA A 153 -19.14 6.04 0.15
CA ALA A 153 -19.26 5.97 -1.30
C ALA A 153 -20.73 5.92 -1.77
N ARG A 154 -21.60 5.23 -1.00
CA ARG A 154 -23.03 5.07 -1.32
C ARG A 154 -23.79 6.38 -1.28
N ILE A 155 -23.54 7.22 -0.27
CA ILE A 155 -24.23 8.52 -0.08
C ILE A 155 -23.47 9.69 -0.72
N GLY A 156 -22.30 9.43 -1.31
CA GLY A 156 -21.44 10.46 -1.92
C GLY A 156 -20.66 11.29 -0.91
N ALA A 157 -20.48 10.80 0.32
CA ALA A 157 -19.53 11.36 1.27
C ALA A 157 -18.10 10.93 0.94
N VAL A 158 -17.14 11.73 1.35
CA VAL A 158 -15.71 11.48 1.12
C VAL A 158 -15.09 10.89 2.38
N HIS A 159 -14.59 9.67 2.33
CA HIS A 159 -13.93 9.10 3.51
C HIS A 159 -12.44 9.40 3.56
N SER A 160 -11.90 9.42 4.78
CA SER A 160 -10.47 9.44 5.06
C SER A 160 -10.15 8.40 6.11
N VAL A 161 -9.56 7.29 5.68
CA VAL A 161 -9.18 6.22 6.62
C VAL A 161 -7.86 6.58 7.30
N VAL A 162 -7.85 6.45 8.62
CA VAL A 162 -6.68 6.66 9.47
C VAL A 162 -6.32 5.34 10.12
N PHE A 163 -5.09 4.91 9.95
CA PHE A 163 -4.62 3.65 10.54
C PHE A 163 -4.86 3.60 12.05
N ALA A 164 -5.52 2.56 12.54
CA ALA A 164 -5.92 2.40 13.95
C ALA A 164 -4.79 2.44 14.97
N GLY A 165 -3.58 2.33 14.49
CA GLY A 165 -2.39 2.45 15.32
C GLY A 165 -1.82 3.87 15.43
N PHE A 166 -2.34 4.89 14.74
CA PHE A 166 -1.82 6.25 14.84
C PHE A 166 -2.16 6.91 16.18
N SER A 167 -1.30 7.86 16.58
CA SER A 167 -1.47 8.65 17.81
C SER A 167 -2.68 9.59 17.73
N PRO A 168 -3.17 10.09 18.88
CA PRO A 168 -4.20 11.13 18.92
C PRO A 168 -3.85 12.37 18.07
N ASP A 169 -2.61 12.84 18.09
CA ASP A 169 -2.16 14.00 17.30
C ASP A 169 -2.24 13.73 15.80
N ALA A 170 -1.84 12.53 15.36
CA ALA A 170 -1.96 12.13 13.97
C ALA A 170 -3.44 12.02 13.52
N LEU A 171 -4.32 11.58 14.39
CA LEU A 171 -5.76 11.52 14.14
C LEU A 171 -6.35 12.93 14.07
N SER A 172 -6.11 13.80 15.06
CA SER A 172 -6.63 15.17 15.10
C SER A 172 -6.18 15.99 13.88
N ALA A 173 -4.93 15.84 13.46
CA ALA A 173 -4.40 16.51 12.27
C ALA A 173 -5.19 16.13 10.99
N ARG A 174 -5.63 14.88 10.87
CA ARG A 174 -6.40 14.39 9.72
C ARG A 174 -7.87 14.81 9.78
N VAL A 175 -8.47 14.76 10.98
CA VAL A 175 -9.84 15.24 11.22
C VAL A 175 -9.95 16.72 10.85
N ASN A 176 -9.02 17.56 11.33
CA ASN A 176 -8.97 18.97 11.02
C ASN A 176 -8.58 19.23 9.56
N GLY A 177 -7.62 18.48 9.04
CA GLY A 177 -7.10 18.64 7.68
C GLY A 177 -8.15 18.43 6.58
N CYS A 178 -9.11 17.55 6.80
CA CYS A 178 -10.23 17.36 5.87
C CYS A 178 -11.56 17.99 6.35
N ASP A 179 -11.57 18.68 7.49
CA ASP A 179 -12.79 19.24 8.10
C ASP A 179 -13.90 18.19 8.24
N ALA A 180 -13.57 17.08 8.90
CA ALA A 180 -14.47 15.96 9.05
C ALA A 180 -15.71 16.28 9.93
N LYS A 181 -16.87 15.74 9.58
CA LYS A 181 -18.08 15.84 10.39
C LYS A 181 -18.23 14.71 11.40
N VAL A 182 -17.79 13.52 11.03
CA VAL A 182 -17.90 12.31 11.84
C VAL A 182 -16.56 11.60 11.88
N VAL A 183 -16.21 11.08 13.04
CA VAL A 183 -15.15 10.08 13.22
C VAL A 183 -15.82 8.77 13.60
N ILE A 184 -15.50 7.70 12.87
CA ILE A 184 -15.92 6.35 13.20
C ILE A 184 -14.75 5.66 13.88
N THR A 185 -14.95 5.14 15.09
CA THR A 185 -13.90 4.45 15.86
C THR A 185 -14.45 3.18 16.51
N ALA A 186 -13.58 2.42 17.18
CA ALA A 186 -13.99 1.28 18.01
C ALA A 186 -13.64 1.53 19.48
N ASP A 187 -14.23 0.74 20.36
CA ASP A 187 -13.84 0.72 21.78
C ASP A 187 -12.36 0.38 21.90
N GLU A 188 -11.96 -0.78 21.42
CA GLU A 188 -10.58 -1.28 21.41
C GLU A 188 -10.26 -1.96 20.07
N ALA A 189 -8.96 -2.06 19.75
CA ALA A 189 -8.44 -2.80 18.61
C ALA A 189 -7.53 -3.94 19.06
N PRO A 190 -7.99 -5.19 19.02
CA PRO A 190 -7.11 -6.35 19.16
C PRO A 190 -6.08 -6.38 18.02
N ARG A 191 -4.81 -6.65 18.38
CA ARG A 191 -3.75 -6.83 17.39
C ARG A 191 -2.54 -7.53 18.01
N GLY A 192 -2.22 -8.73 17.56
CA GLY A 192 -1.10 -9.52 18.07
C GLY A 192 -1.25 -9.86 19.54
N GLY A 193 -2.46 -10.20 19.98
CA GLY A 193 -2.79 -10.53 21.37
C GLY A 193 -2.84 -9.32 22.32
N ARG A 194 -2.66 -8.09 21.81
CA ARG A 194 -2.75 -6.84 22.59
C ARG A 194 -3.98 -6.05 22.17
N LYS A 195 -4.43 -5.15 23.05
CA LYS A 195 -5.56 -4.27 22.79
C LYS A 195 -5.12 -2.81 22.80
N THR A 196 -5.40 -2.09 21.73
CA THR A 196 -5.19 -0.63 21.66
C THR A 196 -6.50 0.07 22.03
N PRO A 197 -6.52 1.02 22.97
CA PRO A 197 -7.74 1.71 23.41
C PRO A 197 -8.12 2.81 22.40
N LEU A 198 -8.77 2.46 21.28
CA LEU A 198 -9.05 3.39 20.18
C LEU A 198 -9.95 4.53 20.60
N LYS A 199 -11.00 4.24 21.39
CA LYS A 199 -11.92 5.30 21.85
C LYS A 199 -11.19 6.34 22.71
N SER A 200 -10.28 5.92 23.58
CA SER A 200 -9.48 6.84 24.38
C SER A 200 -8.57 7.71 23.50
N ASN A 201 -7.95 7.12 22.48
CA ASN A 201 -7.13 7.86 21.52
C ASN A 201 -7.99 8.86 20.72
N CYS A 202 -9.19 8.43 20.31
CA CYS A 202 -10.15 9.29 19.62
C CYS A 202 -10.60 10.45 20.51
N ASP A 203 -10.91 10.19 21.79
CA ASP A 203 -11.27 11.24 22.75
C ASP A 203 -10.17 12.29 22.89
N ALA A 204 -8.93 11.85 23.06
CA ALA A 204 -7.78 12.75 23.14
C ALA A 204 -7.59 13.57 21.85
N ALA A 205 -7.79 12.96 20.68
CA ALA A 205 -7.72 13.66 19.40
C ALA A 205 -8.82 14.72 19.25
N LEU A 206 -10.05 14.40 19.63
CA LEU A 206 -11.21 15.27 19.51
C LEU A 206 -11.16 16.50 20.42
N LEU A 207 -10.35 16.49 21.49
CA LEU A 207 -10.06 17.70 22.28
C LEU A 207 -9.41 18.82 21.45
N HIS A 208 -8.77 18.48 20.35
CA HIS A 208 -8.10 19.41 19.44
C HIS A 208 -8.87 19.65 18.12
N CYS A 209 -10.12 19.19 18.07
CA CYS A 209 -11.00 19.32 16.91
C CYS A 209 -12.19 20.23 17.22
N LYS A 210 -13.01 20.53 16.20
CA LYS A 210 -14.26 21.28 16.38
C LYS A 210 -15.24 20.52 17.26
N ASP A 211 -15.92 21.18 18.18
CA ASP A 211 -16.95 20.58 19.06
C ASP A 211 -18.11 19.94 18.29
N SER A 212 -18.32 20.32 17.03
CA SER A 212 -19.36 19.78 16.16
C SER A 212 -19.04 18.40 15.57
N VAL A 213 -17.81 17.89 15.73
CA VAL A 213 -17.43 16.57 15.23
C VAL A 213 -18.08 15.49 16.09
N LYS A 214 -18.88 14.62 15.45
CA LYS A 214 -19.53 13.49 16.09
C LYS A 214 -18.62 12.26 16.08
N CYS A 215 -18.78 11.38 17.06
CA CYS A 215 -18.02 10.14 17.19
C CYS A 215 -18.96 8.94 17.16
N LEU A 216 -18.86 8.11 16.12
CA LEU A 216 -19.59 6.85 16.01
C LEU A 216 -18.70 5.71 16.48
N VAL A 217 -19.13 4.98 17.51
CA VAL A 217 -18.32 3.98 18.21
C VAL A 217 -18.82 2.57 17.93
N VAL A 218 -17.95 1.73 17.36
CA VAL A 218 -18.19 0.29 17.19
C VAL A 218 -17.72 -0.45 18.44
N LYS A 219 -18.56 -1.26 19.04
CA LYS A 219 -18.17 -2.16 20.13
C LYS A 219 -17.55 -3.43 19.57
N ARG A 220 -16.23 -3.47 19.51
CA ARG A 220 -15.47 -4.66 19.03
C ARG A 220 -15.23 -5.67 20.13
N THR A 221 -14.81 -5.22 21.31
CA THR A 221 -14.44 -6.10 22.44
C THR A 221 -15.40 -5.98 23.62
N GLY A 222 -16.25 -4.96 23.65
CA GLY A 222 -17.07 -4.62 24.82
C GLY A 222 -16.29 -3.95 25.94
N GLY A 223 -15.11 -3.39 25.63
CA GLY A 223 -14.26 -2.67 26.59
C GLY A 223 -14.96 -1.43 27.15
N GLN A 224 -14.59 -1.07 28.38
CA GLN A 224 -15.13 0.15 29.00
C GLN A 224 -14.55 1.39 28.32
N THR A 225 -15.41 2.32 27.94
CA THR A 225 -15.04 3.57 27.29
C THR A 225 -15.66 4.77 27.99
N THR A 226 -14.98 5.91 27.92
CA THR A 226 -15.57 7.20 28.27
C THR A 226 -16.64 7.54 27.25
N TRP A 227 -17.75 8.15 27.69
CA TRP A 227 -18.88 8.52 26.83
C TRP A 227 -19.26 9.99 27.05
N ILE A 228 -19.45 10.72 25.97
CA ILE A 228 -19.88 12.12 25.98
C ILE A 228 -21.22 12.24 25.25
N ASP A 229 -22.28 12.53 26.01
CA ASP A 229 -23.62 12.68 25.45
C ASP A 229 -23.70 13.78 24.38
N GLY A 230 -24.38 13.49 23.29
CA GLY A 230 -24.52 14.39 22.14
C GLY A 230 -23.34 14.40 21.16
N ARG A 231 -22.17 13.89 21.55
CA ARG A 231 -21.01 13.69 20.69
C ARG A 231 -20.86 12.22 20.25
N ASP A 232 -21.00 11.31 21.21
CA ASP A 232 -20.73 9.88 21.02
C ASP A 232 -22.02 9.11 20.74
N PHE A 233 -21.99 8.23 19.76
CA PHE A 233 -23.10 7.42 19.29
C PHE A 233 -22.69 5.96 19.18
N ASP A 234 -23.53 5.05 19.65
CA ASP A 234 -23.28 3.61 19.62
C ASP A 234 -23.70 3.04 18.27
N TYR A 235 -22.75 2.59 17.46
CA TYR A 235 -23.01 1.98 16.17
C TYR A 235 -23.88 0.72 16.31
N ASN A 236 -23.58 -0.13 17.29
CA ASN A 236 -24.26 -1.42 17.43
C ASN A 236 -25.75 -1.23 17.79
N GLU A 237 -26.07 -0.24 18.64
CA GLU A 237 -27.46 0.12 18.98
C GLU A 237 -28.17 0.74 17.78
N MET A 238 -27.56 1.74 17.12
CA MET A 238 -28.16 2.40 15.95
C MET A 238 -28.37 1.43 14.80
N ALA A 239 -27.46 0.47 14.57
CA ALA A 239 -27.56 -0.51 13.49
C ALA A 239 -28.71 -1.52 13.68
N MET A 240 -29.23 -1.70 14.90
CA MET A 240 -30.43 -2.53 15.14
C MET A 240 -31.73 -1.85 14.65
N GLU A 241 -31.75 -0.52 14.65
CA GLU A 241 -32.94 0.27 14.27
C GLU A 241 -32.84 0.82 12.85
N ALA A 242 -31.64 0.95 12.29
CA ALA A 242 -31.41 1.51 10.96
C ALA A 242 -32.00 0.61 9.85
N ASP A 243 -32.59 1.25 8.84
CA ASP A 243 -33.10 0.57 7.64
C ASP A 243 -31.94 -0.14 6.91
N ASP A 244 -32.22 -1.34 6.41
CA ASP A 244 -31.26 -2.15 5.66
C ASP A 244 -31.26 -1.85 4.16
N TYR A 245 -31.97 -0.81 3.74
CA TYR A 245 -31.92 -0.25 2.40
C TYR A 245 -31.57 1.24 2.43
N CYS A 246 -30.61 1.62 1.59
CA CYS A 246 -30.23 3.00 1.32
C CYS A 246 -30.00 3.14 -0.19
N LYS A 247 -30.74 4.03 -0.85
CA LYS A 247 -30.60 4.23 -2.30
C LYS A 247 -29.20 4.78 -2.64
N PRO A 248 -28.45 4.17 -3.58
CA PRO A 248 -27.17 4.72 -4.02
C PRO A 248 -27.34 6.11 -4.65
N ALA A 249 -26.56 7.08 -4.21
CA ALA A 249 -26.55 8.42 -4.80
C ALA A 249 -25.88 8.41 -6.18
N GLU A 250 -26.36 9.23 -7.09
CA GLU A 250 -25.71 9.47 -8.38
C GLU A 250 -24.51 10.41 -8.19
N ILE A 251 -23.30 9.92 -8.49
CA ILE A 251 -22.01 10.59 -8.23
C ILE A 251 -21.29 10.80 -9.55
N GLY A 252 -20.71 12.00 -9.77
CA GLY A 252 -19.86 12.27 -10.92
C GLY A 252 -18.56 11.46 -10.89
N ALA A 253 -18.06 11.08 -12.05
CA ALA A 253 -16.80 10.32 -12.15
C ALA A 253 -15.63 11.03 -11.49
N GLU A 254 -15.59 12.35 -11.55
CA GLU A 254 -14.55 13.19 -10.93
C GLU A 254 -14.91 13.72 -9.52
N ASP A 255 -16.05 13.32 -8.95
CA ASP A 255 -16.32 13.60 -7.54
C ASP A 255 -15.35 12.82 -6.63
N PRO A 256 -14.80 13.46 -5.59
CA PRO A 256 -13.89 12.77 -4.67
C PRO A 256 -14.51 11.56 -4.00
N LEU A 257 -13.80 10.44 -4.00
CA LEU A 257 -14.17 9.22 -3.29
C LEU A 257 -13.51 9.18 -1.91
N PHE A 258 -12.22 9.43 -1.86
CA PHE A 258 -11.48 9.45 -0.60
C PHE A 258 -10.29 10.40 -0.61
N ILE A 259 -9.87 10.73 0.61
CA ILE A 259 -8.65 11.46 0.93
C ILE A 259 -7.76 10.55 1.77
N LEU A 260 -6.57 10.24 1.28
CA LEU A 260 -5.62 9.44 2.05
C LEU A 260 -4.36 10.24 2.35
N TYR A 261 -4.08 10.45 3.63
CA TYR A 261 -2.94 11.24 4.07
C TYR A 261 -1.66 10.42 4.05
N THR A 262 -0.67 10.92 3.32
CA THR A 262 0.69 10.36 3.27
C THR A 262 1.68 11.28 3.98
N SER A 263 2.78 10.71 4.49
CA SER A 263 3.90 11.50 5.02
C SER A 263 4.55 12.30 3.89
N GLY A 264 4.62 13.62 4.05
CA GLY A 264 5.35 14.48 3.10
C GLY A 264 6.83 14.61 3.47
N SER A 265 7.69 14.85 2.48
CA SER A 265 9.11 15.19 2.69
C SER A 265 9.29 16.45 3.56
N THR A 266 8.29 17.33 3.59
CA THR A 266 8.27 18.57 4.39
C THR A 266 7.76 18.39 5.81
N GLY A 267 7.46 17.17 6.26
CA GLY A 267 6.95 16.87 7.61
C GLY A 267 5.45 17.07 7.81
N GLN A 268 4.74 17.76 6.90
CA GLN A 268 3.29 17.90 6.96
C GLN A 268 2.62 16.86 6.06
N PRO A 269 1.63 16.08 6.57
CA PRO A 269 0.91 15.11 5.76
C PRO A 269 0.24 15.74 4.53
N LYS A 270 0.23 15.01 3.40
CA LYS A 270 -0.47 15.39 2.17
C LYS A 270 -1.74 14.56 2.05
N GLY A 271 -2.89 15.19 1.88
CA GLY A 271 -4.15 14.49 1.59
C GLY A 271 -4.24 14.17 0.09
N VAL A 272 -3.89 12.96 -0.29
CA VAL A 272 -4.03 12.47 -1.68
C VAL A 272 -5.51 12.27 -2.00
N VAL A 273 -5.99 12.87 -3.08
CA VAL A 273 -7.40 12.79 -3.50
C VAL A 273 -7.54 11.84 -4.67
N HIS A 274 -8.38 10.82 -4.50
CA HIS A 274 -8.86 9.97 -5.58
C HIS A 274 -10.34 10.21 -5.84
N THR A 275 -10.74 10.16 -7.12
CA THR A 275 -12.11 10.35 -7.59
C THR A 275 -12.79 9.02 -7.94
N SER A 276 -14.10 9.04 -8.15
CA SER A 276 -14.92 7.83 -8.16
C SER A 276 -14.73 6.96 -9.42
N GLY A 277 -14.79 7.55 -10.62
CA GLY A 277 -14.86 6.78 -11.87
C GLY A 277 -13.55 6.15 -12.29
N GLY A 278 -12.55 6.97 -12.60
CA GLY A 278 -11.25 6.50 -13.09
C GLY A 278 -10.53 5.59 -12.12
N TYR A 279 -10.58 5.91 -10.82
CA TYR A 279 -10.00 5.06 -9.78
C TYR A 279 -10.63 3.66 -9.76
N LEU A 280 -11.97 3.56 -9.79
CA LEU A 280 -12.65 2.27 -9.72
C LEU A 280 -12.38 1.41 -10.95
N VAL A 281 -12.41 2.01 -12.16
CA VAL A 281 -12.04 1.31 -13.40
C VAL A 281 -10.63 0.73 -13.28
N TYR A 282 -9.68 1.54 -12.80
CA TYR A 282 -8.28 1.14 -12.69
C TYR A 282 -8.03 0.09 -11.61
N ALA A 283 -8.63 0.27 -10.43
CA ALA A 283 -8.50 -0.69 -9.32
C ALA A 283 -9.12 -2.06 -9.68
N ALA A 284 -10.27 -2.07 -10.34
CA ALA A 284 -10.91 -3.31 -10.81
C ALA A 284 -10.04 -4.01 -11.88
N MET A 285 -9.53 -3.26 -12.87
CA MET A 285 -8.70 -3.82 -13.93
C MET A 285 -7.38 -4.38 -13.41
N THR A 286 -6.69 -3.64 -12.54
CA THR A 286 -5.39 -4.07 -12.00
C THR A 286 -5.54 -5.26 -11.06
N HIS A 287 -6.62 -5.31 -10.25
CA HIS A 287 -6.91 -6.49 -9.42
C HIS A 287 -7.13 -7.73 -10.28
N GLU A 288 -8.01 -7.69 -11.27
CA GLU A 288 -8.32 -8.83 -12.13
C GLU A 288 -7.10 -9.35 -12.87
N ILE A 289 -6.36 -8.44 -13.52
CA ILE A 289 -5.30 -8.81 -14.45
C ILE A 289 -3.98 -9.12 -13.74
N THR A 290 -3.56 -8.30 -12.77
CA THR A 290 -2.28 -8.53 -12.07
C THR A 290 -2.31 -9.83 -11.26
N PHE A 291 -3.44 -10.12 -10.61
CA PHE A 291 -3.58 -11.33 -9.81
C PHE A 291 -4.22 -12.49 -10.56
N ASP A 292 -4.46 -12.31 -11.86
CA ASP A 292 -5.12 -13.32 -12.70
C ASP A 292 -6.34 -13.92 -11.98
N TYR A 293 -7.22 -13.02 -11.48
CA TYR A 293 -8.36 -13.40 -10.67
C TYR A 293 -9.41 -14.12 -11.52
N HIS A 294 -9.85 -15.28 -11.06
CA HIS A 294 -10.96 -16.06 -11.63
C HIS A 294 -12.09 -16.24 -10.62
N ASP A 295 -13.30 -16.43 -11.11
CA ASP A 295 -14.45 -16.70 -10.28
C ASP A 295 -14.22 -17.93 -9.39
N GLY A 296 -14.48 -17.75 -8.08
CA GLY A 296 -14.23 -18.78 -7.06
C GLY A 296 -12.89 -18.68 -6.36
N ASP A 297 -11.98 -17.82 -6.83
CA ASP A 297 -10.75 -17.52 -6.15
C ASP A 297 -11.00 -16.79 -4.82
N ILE A 298 -10.13 -17.03 -3.84
CA ILE A 298 -10.11 -16.31 -2.56
C ILE A 298 -8.86 -15.46 -2.52
N PHE A 299 -9.06 -14.16 -2.63
CA PHE A 299 -8.00 -13.17 -2.66
C PHE A 299 -7.69 -12.66 -1.26
N TRP A 300 -6.44 -12.69 -0.85
CA TRP A 300 -6.00 -12.14 0.43
C TRP A 300 -4.87 -11.14 0.25
N CYS A 301 -5.16 -9.88 0.54
CA CYS A 301 -4.19 -8.82 0.74
C CYS A 301 -4.00 -8.58 2.25
N THR A 302 -2.77 -8.67 2.74
CA THR A 302 -2.47 -8.52 4.18
C THR A 302 -2.29 -7.08 4.62
N ALA A 303 -2.52 -6.12 3.73
CA ALA A 303 -2.46 -4.69 4.07
C ALA A 303 -3.60 -4.29 5.01
N ASP A 304 -3.48 -3.09 5.56
CA ASP A 304 -4.54 -2.45 6.35
C ASP A 304 -5.30 -1.45 5.48
N VAL A 305 -6.60 -1.28 5.71
CA VAL A 305 -7.40 -0.27 4.99
C VAL A 305 -6.97 1.17 5.26
N GLY A 306 -6.15 1.41 6.27
CA GLY A 306 -5.46 2.70 6.50
C GLY A 306 -4.42 3.06 5.44
N TRP A 307 -4.13 2.17 4.50
CA TRP A 307 -3.22 2.36 3.37
C TRP A 307 -3.95 2.22 2.04
N VAL A 308 -3.42 2.84 0.98
CA VAL A 308 -4.02 2.74 -0.36
C VAL A 308 -4.12 1.29 -0.83
N THR A 309 -3.20 0.43 -0.43
CA THR A 309 -3.23 -1.00 -0.77
C THR A 309 -4.51 -1.67 -0.24
N GLY A 310 -4.93 -1.33 0.97
CA GLY A 310 -6.19 -1.81 1.53
C GLY A 310 -7.41 -1.24 0.80
N HIS A 311 -7.38 0.03 0.37
CA HIS A 311 -8.45 0.63 -0.44
C HIS A 311 -8.59 -0.12 -1.77
N SER A 312 -7.50 -0.22 -2.54
CA SER A 312 -7.54 -0.75 -3.91
C SER A 312 -7.67 -2.27 -3.96
N TYR A 313 -7.05 -3.01 -3.03
CA TYR A 313 -6.91 -4.48 -3.12
C TYR A 313 -7.44 -5.25 -1.91
N ILE A 314 -8.19 -4.61 -0.99
CA ILE A 314 -9.05 -5.32 -0.04
C ILE A 314 -10.51 -4.98 -0.34
N VAL A 315 -10.82 -3.69 -0.56
CA VAL A 315 -12.21 -3.23 -0.69
C VAL A 315 -12.61 -3.03 -2.15
N TYR A 316 -12.09 -2.00 -2.82
CA TYR A 316 -12.69 -1.53 -4.08
C TYR A 316 -12.42 -2.45 -5.28
N GLY A 317 -11.19 -2.83 -5.55
CA GLY A 317 -10.84 -3.68 -6.69
C GLY A 317 -11.49 -5.07 -6.62
N PRO A 318 -11.27 -5.84 -5.54
CA PRO A 318 -11.88 -7.15 -5.39
C PRO A 318 -13.40 -7.13 -5.44
N LEU A 319 -14.04 -6.24 -4.67
CA LEU A 319 -15.52 -6.19 -4.62
C LEU A 319 -16.15 -5.71 -5.93
N ALA A 320 -15.50 -4.78 -6.66
CA ALA A 320 -15.98 -4.40 -8.00
C ALA A 320 -15.97 -5.59 -8.97
N ASN A 321 -15.05 -6.53 -8.81
CA ASN A 321 -14.98 -7.75 -9.62
C ASN A 321 -15.86 -8.91 -9.09
N GLY A 322 -16.63 -8.69 -8.03
CA GLY A 322 -17.46 -9.75 -7.44
C GLY A 322 -16.65 -10.86 -6.75
N ALA A 323 -15.44 -10.53 -6.30
CA ALA A 323 -14.52 -11.46 -5.68
C ALA A 323 -14.88 -11.75 -4.21
N THR A 324 -14.30 -12.83 -3.67
CA THR A 324 -14.19 -13.07 -2.24
C THR A 324 -12.86 -12.51 -1.76
N THR A 325 -12.88 -11.49 -0.90
CA THR A 325 -11.69 -10.88 -0.31
C THR A 325 -11.57 -11.23 1.17
N LEU A 326 -10.34 -11.43 1.66
CA LEU A 326 -10.08 -11.75 3.05
C LEU A 326 -9.52 -10.53 3.79
N MET A 327 -10.16 -10.17 4.91
CA MET A 327 -9.72 -9.15 5.85
C MET A 327 -9.18 -9.83 7.11
N PHE A 328 -7.94 -9.52 7.47
CA PHE A 328 -7.26 -10.10 8.63
C PHE A 328 -6.98 -9.04 9.69
N GLU A 329 -7.49 -9.24 10.90
CA GLU A 329 -7.30 -8.32 12.02
C GLU A 329 -5.93 -8.44 12.68
N GLY A 330 -5.29 -9.62 12.58
CA GLY A 330 -4.08 -9.98 13.31
C GLY A 330 -2.76 -9.50 12.71
N VAL A 331 -1.70 -10.17 13.12
CA VAL A 331 -0.32 -9.95 12.64
C VAL A 331 0.33 -11.27 12.22
N PRO A 332 1.38 -11.25 11.36
CA PRO A 332 1.94 -12.48 10.77
C PRO A 332 2.59 -13.45 11.77
N THR A 333 3.03 -12.94 12.94
CA THR A 333 3.84 -13.70 13.91
C THR A 333 3.14 -13.96 15.24
N TRP A 334 1.82 -13.73 15.33
CA TRP A 334 1.07 -14.04 16.55
C TRP A 334 -0.11 -14.96 16.23
N PRO A 335 -0.32 -16.00 17.06
CA PRO A 335 0.45 -16.42 18.24
C PRO A 335 1.85 -16.97 17.92
N ASP A 336 2.10 -17.39 16.69
CA ASP A 336 3.40 -17.84 16.20
C ASP A 336 3.57 -17.56 14.69
N ALA A 337 4.74 -17.89 14.14
CA ALA A 337 5.11 -17.59 12.75
C ALA A 337 4.35 -18.40 11.68
N SER A 338 3.50 -19.34 12.07
CA SER A 338 2.65 -20.11 11.14
C SER A 338 1.30 -19.41 10.86
N ARG A 339 0.99 -18.31 11.55
CA ARG A 339 -0.33 -17.66 11.50
C ARG A 339 -0.81 -17.35 10.08
N PHE A 340 0.03 -16.74 9.23
CA PHE A 340 -0.35 -16.45 7.84
C PHE A 340 -0.64 -17.75 7.06
N TRP A 341 0.16 -18.76 7.26
CA TRP A 341 0.03 -20.03 6.55
C TRP A 341 -1.20 -20.81 6.98
N GLN A 342 -1.53 -20.76 8.27
CA GLN A 342 -2.78 -21.32 8.82
C GLN A 342 -4.01 -20.62 8.24
N VAL A 343 -3.97 -19.30 8.05
CA VAL A 343 -5.05 -18.54 7.40
C VAL A 343 -5.18 -18.95 5.92
N CYS A 344 -4.06 -19.09 5.21
CA CYS A 344 -4.06 -19.59 3.83
C CYS A 344 -4.69 -20.98 3.71
N GLU A 345 -4.31 -21.91 4.59
CA GLU A 345 -4.85 -23.27 4.63
C GLU A 345 -6.33 -23.27 4.99
N LYS A 346 -6.71 -22.61 6.11
CA LYS A 346 -8.08 -22.54 6.65
C LYS A 346 -9.08 -22.04 5.62
N HIS A 347 -8.72 -20.99 4.89
CA HIS A 347 -9.63 -20.34 3.95
C HIS A 347 -9.35 -20.70 2.49
N ARG A 348 -8.41 -21.60 2.23
CA ARG A 348 -8.06 -22.02 0.85
C ARG A 348 -7.71 -20.83 -0.06
N VAL A 349 -6.90 -19.91 0.46
CA VAL A 349 -6.47 -18.71 -0.28
C VAL A 349 -5.80 -19.09 -1.59
N THR A 350 -6.17 -18.41 -2.67
CA THR A 350 -5.65 -18.64 -4.02
C THR A 350 -4.64 -17.58 -4.46
N GLN A 351 -4.85 -16.32 -4.08
CA GLN A 351 -3.88 -15.24 -4.29
C GLN A 351 -3.50 -14.64 -2.93
N PHE A 352 -2.20 -14.57 -2.68
CA PHE A 352 -1.66 -14.03 -1.44
C PHE A 352 -0.74 -12.83 -1.72
N TYR A 353 -1.13 -11.63 -1.23
CA TYR A 353 -0.48 -10.36 -1.51
C TYR A 353 -0.03 -9.69 -0.21
N THR A 354 1.30 -9.53 -0.04
CA THR A 354 1.86 -9.04 1.23
C THR A 354 3.09 -8.16 1.02
N ALA A 355 3.60 -7.58 2.10
CA ALA A 355 4.78 -6.71 2.05
C ALA A 355 6.09 -7.52 2.20
N PRO A 356 7.19 -7.15 1.52
CA PRO A 356 8.51 -7.74 1.69
C PRO A 356 8.99 -7.77 3.14
N THR A 357 8.64 -6.75 3.93
CA THR A 357 8.94 -6.73 5.38
C THR A 357 8.32 -7.93 6.13
N ALA A 358 7.08 -8.30 5.81
CA ALA A 358 6.43 -9.47 6.40
C ALA A 358 7.12 -10.77 5.93
N ILE A 359 7.47 -10.85 4.65
CA ILE A 359 8.18 -12.01 4.07
C ILE A 359 9.54 -12.19 4.77
N ARG A 360 10.35 -11.12 4.90
CA ARG A 360 11.64 -11.19 5.61
C ARG A 360 11.49 -11.62 7.07
N ALA A 361 10.51 -11.08 7.77
CA ALA A 361 10.24 -11.44 9.16
C ALA A 361 9.89 -12.92 9.31
N LEU A 362 9.10 -13.48 8.38
CA LEU A 362 8.71 -14.89 8.38
C LEU A 362 9.86 -15.79 7.91
N MET A 363 10.61 -15.40 6.88
CA MET A 363 11.83 -16.10 6.45
C MET A 363 12.84 -16.24 7.61
N GLY A 364 12.98 -15.19 8.44
CA GLY A 364 13.83 -15.23 9.63
C GLY A 364 13.39 -16.21 10.72
N GLN A 365 12.16 -16.76 10.64
CA GLN A 365 11.67 -17.82 11.54
C GLN A 365 11.92 -19.25 11.00
N GLY A 366 12.52 -19.36 9.80
CA GLY A 366 12.77 -20.63 9.12
C GLY A 366 11.58 -21.17 8.35
N ASP A 367 11.75 -22.36 7.76
CA ASP A 367 10.80 -22.95 6.82
C ASP A 367 9.71 -23.79 7.51
N GLU A 368 9.99 -24.32 8.71
CA GLU A 368 9.09 -25.21 9.46
C GLU A 368 7.66 -24.65 9.64
N PRO A 369 7.45 -23.35 9.96
CA PRO A 369 6.11 -22.78 10.05
C PRO A 369 5.30 -22.87 8.75
N VAL A 370 5.97 -22.75 7.59
CA VAL A 370 5.35 -22.89 6.26
C VAL A 370 5.03 -24.34 5.96
N GLU A 371 5.97 -25.24 6.25
CA GLU A 371 5.86 -26.68 5.92
C GLU A 371 4.76 -27.40 6.69
N LYS A 372 4.33 -26.88 7.83
CA LYS A 372 3.24 -27.40 8.65
C LYS A 372 1.85 -27.21 8.05
N CYS A 373 1.71 -26.33 7.05
CA CYS A 373 0.42 -25.92 6.50
C CYS A 373 0.26 -26.39 5.04
N ASP A 374 -0.97 -26.73 4.65
CA ASP A 374 -1.31 -27.03 3.26
C ASP A 374 -1.53 -25.73 2.45
N LEU A 375 -0.52 -25.33 1.70
CA LEU A 375 -0.56 -24.18 0.80
C LEU A 375 -0.87 -24.55 -0.65
N SER A 376 -1.41 -25.75 -0.91
CA SER A 376 -1.71 -26.23 -2.27
C SER A 376 -2.73 -25.39 -3.03
N SER A 377 -3.56 -24.60 -2.31
CA SER A 377 -4.53 -23.68 -2.91
C SER A 377 -3.89 -22.43 -3.50
N LEU A 378 -2.71 -22.02 -3.01
CA LEU A 378 -2.03 -20.83 -3.54
C LEU A 378 -1.68 -20.99 -5.01
N ARG A 379 -2.06 -20.02 -5.82
CA ARG A 379 -1.85 -19.96 -7.26
C ARG A 379 -0.96 -18.77 -7.66
N ILE A 380 -1.16 -17.62 -7.02
CA ILE A 380 -0.39 -16.39 -7.25
C ILE A 380 0.14 -15.86 -5.91
N LEU A 381 1.38 -15.43 -5.90
CA LEU A 381 1.98 -14.68 -4.81
C LEU A 381 2.25 -13.25 -5.26
N GLY A 382 2.13 -12.28 -4.36
CA GLY A 382 2.39 -10.88 -4.69
C GLY A 382 3.14 -10.15 -3.61
N THR A 383 3.86 -9.09 -4.02
CA THR A 383 4.61 -8.21 -3.11
C THR A 383 4.29 -6.74 -3.36
N VAL A 384 4.31 -5.93 -2.29
CA VAL A 384 3.92 -4.52 -2.34
C VAL A 384 4.60 -3.67 -1.28
N GLY A 385 4.79 -2.40 -1.61
CA GLY A 385 5.11 -1.33 -0.66
C GLY A 385 6.57 -0.95 -0.59
N GLU A 386 7.46 -1.85 -0.93
CA GLU A 386 8.91 -1.64 -1.04
C GLU A 386 9.53 -2.65 -2.03
N PRO A 387 10.71 -2.38 -2.59
CA PRO A 387 11.42 -3.38 -3.38
C PRO A 387 11.73 -4.63 -2.52
N ILE A 388 11.48 -5.81 -3.07
CA ILE A 388 11.87 -7.07 -2.43
C ILE A 388 13.30 -7.42 -2.81
N ASN A 389 14.11 -7.80 -1.82
CA ASN A 389 15.44 -8.29 -2.10
C ASN A 389 15.41 -9.72 -2.70
N PRO A 390 16.37 -10.08 -3.56
CA PRO A 390 16.38 -11.36 -4.26
C PRO A 390 16.29 -12.60 -3.36
N GLU A 391 16.89 -12.59 -2.18
CA GLU A 391 16.88 -13.71 -1.23
C GLU A 391 15.46 -13.95 -0.68
N ALA A 392 14.77 -12.89 -0.24
CA ALA A 392 13.40 -12.99 0.23
C ALA A 392 12.44 -13.39 -0.89
N TRP A 393 12.67 -12.88 -2.11
CA TRP A 393 11.92 -13.27 -3.29
C TRP A 393 12.10 -14.77 -3.60
N THR A 394 13.33 -15.27 -3.56
CA THR A 394 13.66 -16.68 -3.81
C THR A 394 13.03 -17.58 -2.75
N TRP A 395 13.15 -17.21 -1.46
CA TRP A 395 12.49 -17.95 -0.38
C TRP A 395 10.97 -17.97 -0.56
N TYR A 396 10.37 -16.83 -0.92
CA TYR A 396 8.93 -16.72 -1.15
C TYR A 396 8.47 -17.62 -2.32
N ASN A 397 9.26 -17.67 -3.40
CA ASN A 397 9.00 -18.55 -4.54
C ASN A 397 9.16 -20.04 -4.18
N GLU A 398 10.31 -20.42 -3.58
CA GLU A 398 10.68 -21.81 -3.40
C GLU A 398 10.00 -22.45 -2.19
N VAL A 399 9.94 -21.74 -1.06
CA VAL A 399 9.40 -22.29 0.20
C VAL A 399 7.89 -22.12 0.26
N VAL A 400 7.36 -20.93 0.02
CA VAL A 400 5.92 -20.66 0.09
C VAL A 400 5.21 -21.11 -1.19
N GLY A 401 5.70 -20.67 -2.34
CA GLY A 401 5.12 -20.97 -3.66
C GLY A 401 5.44 -22.37 -4.19
N LYS A 402 6.41 -23.08 -3.57
CA LYS A 402 6.91 -24.39 -4.04
C LYS A 402 7.34 -24.38 -5.51
N GLY A 403 7.83 -23.23 -6.01
CA GLY A 403 8.23 -23.04 -7.40
C GLY A 403 7.10 -23.06 -8.44
N ARG A 404 5.82 -23.18 -8.02
CA ARG A 404 4.66 -23.27 -8.91
C ARG A 404 3.84 -21.97 -9.00
N CYS A 405 3.98 -21.08 -8.01
CA CYS A 405 3.24 -19.81 -7.95
C CYS A 405 4.11 -18.70 -8.51
N PRO A 406 3.75 -18.05 -9.62
CA PRO A 406 4.43 -16.84 -10.05
C PRO A 406 4.29 -15.74 -9.00
N ILE A 407 5.35 -14.92 -8.87
CA ILE A 407 5.35 -13.77 -7.98
C ILE A 407 5.11 -12.50 -8.80
N VAL A 408 4.05 -11.77 -8.47
CA VAL A 408 3.82 -10.42 -8.99
C VAL A 408 4.40 -9.41 -8.02
N ASP A 409 5.55 -8.86 -8.35
CA ASP A 409 6.17 -7.77 -7.61
C ASP A 409 5.65 -6.45 -8.18
N THR A 410 4.90 -5.70 -7.37
CA THR A 410 4.15 -4.54 -7.85
C THR A 410 4.80 -3.24 -7.42
N TRP A 411 5.10 -2.37 -8.39
CA TRP A 411 5.47 -0.99 -8.10
C TRP A 411 4.31 -0.04 -8.37
N TRP A 412 3.96 0.71 -7.36
CA TRP A 412 2.94 1.75 -7.37
C TRP A 412 2.98 2.57 -6.08
N GLN A 413 2.17 3.60 -6.00
CA GLN A 413 2.15 4.57 -4.90
C GLN A 413 0.72 4.89 -4.48
N THR A 414 0.52 5.54 -3.33
CA THR A 414 -0.79 6.09 -2.94
C THR A 414 -1.34 6.99 -4.04
N GLU A 415 -0.46 7.76 -4.64
CA GLU A 415 -0.74 8.71 -5.72
C GLU A 415 -1.21 8.05 -7.02
N THR A 416 -0.90 6.79 -7.23
CA THR A 416 -1.21 6.11 -8.50
C THR A 416 -2.54 5.35 -8.50
N GLY A 417 -3.10 5.07 -7.31
CA GLY A 417 -4.39 4.39 -7.14
C GLY A 417 -4.39 2.90 -7.47
N GLY A 418 -3.41 2.40 -8.20
CA GLY A 418 -3.22 1.01 -8.58
C GLY A 418 -1.84 0.77 -9.18
N HIS A 419 -1.57 -0.48 -9.60
CA HIS A 419 -0.27 -0.93 -10.10
C HIS A 419 0.12 -0.20 -11.38
N LEU A 420 1.37 0.27 -11.45
CA LEU A 420 1.91 0.89 -12.68
C LEU A 420 2.96 0.01 -13.37
N ILE A 421 3.80 -0.68 -12.61
CA ILE A 421 4.81 -1.61 -13.14
C ILE A 421 4.70 -2.91 -12.36
N THR A 422 4.48 -4.02 -13.06
CA THR A 422 4.28 -5.34 -12.45
C THR A 422 4.40 -6.44 -13.51
N PRO A 423 4.91 -7.63 -13.20
CA PRO A 423 4.74 -8.77 -14.09
C PRO A 423 3.28 -9.21 -14.13
N LEU A 424 2.89 -9.86 -15.24
CA LEU A 424 1.62 -10.56 -15.34
C LEU A 424 1.87 -12.07 -15.35
N PRO A 425 1.11 -12.87 -14.58
CA PRO A 425 1.41 -14.27 -14.29
C PRO A 425 1.59 -15.18 -15.50
N GLY A 426 0.79 -14.96 -16.56
CA GLY A 426 0.86 -15.76 -17.79
C GLY A 426 1.75 -15.17 -18.89
N ALA A 427 2.25 -13.94 -18.72
CA ALA A 427 2.94 -13.21 -19.80
C ALA A 427 4.46 -13.07 -19.56
N HIS A 428 4.91 -12.92 -18.32
CA HIS A 428 6.28 -12.51 -18.07
C HIS A 428 7.09 -13.54 -17.29
N ALA A 429 8.30 -13.83 -17.80
CA ALA A 429 9.31 -14.54 -17.02
C ALA A 429 9.88 -13.57 -15.98
N THR A 430 9.62 -13.83 -14.70
CA THR A 430 9.98 -12.93 -13.60
C THR A 430 11.45 -13.00 -13.22
N LYS A 431 11.98 -11.90 -12.67
CA LYS A 431 13.34 -11.78 -12.15
C LYS A 431 13.26 -11.35 -10.67
N PRO A 432 13.99 -12.01 -9.74
CA PRO A 432 13.95 -11.68 -8.33
C PRO A 432 14.28 -10.21 -8.04
N GLY A 433 13.32 -9.45 -7.50
CA GLY A 433 13.46 -8.04 -7.16
C GLY A 433 13.16 -7.05 -8.28
N ALA A 434 12.76 -7.51 -9.48
CA ALA A 434 12.34 -6.64 -10.58
C ALA A 434 10.84 -6.39 -10.56
N ALA A 435 10.42 -5.14 -10.70
CA ALA A 435 9.02 -4.78 -10.94
C ALA A 435 8.56 -5.10 -12.38
N MET A 436 9.46 -5.43 -13.28
CA MET A 436 9.28 -5.97 -14.63
C MET A 436 8.75 -4.96 -15.65
N LYS A 437 7.50 -5.09 -16.09
CA LYS A 437 6.93 -4.39 -17.25
C LYS A 437 5.86 -3.38 -16.85
N PRO A 438 5.65 -2.31 -17.65
CA PRO A 438 4.57 -1.37 -17.41
C PRO A 438 3.19 -2.03 -17.57
N PHE A 439 2.24 -1.61 -16.74
CA PHE A 439 0.84 -1.97 -16.92
C PHE A 439 0.23 -1.18 -18.09
N PHE A 440 -0.94 -1.59 -18.57
CA PHE A 440 -1.60 -1.00 -19.73
C PHE A 440 -1.87 0.50 -19.56
N GLY A 441 -1.55 1.29 -20.58
CA GLY A 441 -1.69 2.75 -20.61
C GLY A 441 -0.63 3.51 -19.83
N VAL A 442 0.27 2.81 -19.13
CA VAL A 442 1.34 3.42 -18.35
C VAL A 442 2.59 3.56 -19.20
N GLN A 443 3.17 4.78 -19.25
CA GLN A 443 4.37 5.10 -20.02
C GLN A 443 5.53 5.52 -19.09
N PRO A 444 6.21 4.56 -18.42
CA PRO A 444 7.34 4.89 -17.58
C PRO A 444 8.55 5.26 -18.44
N VAL A 445 9.30 6.25 -18.00
CA VAL A 445 10.55 6.70 -18.59
C VAL A 445 11.62 6.79 -17.54
N VAL A 446 12.87 6.59 -17.96
CA VAL A 446 14.06 6.81 -17.12
C VAL A 446 14.64 8.15 -17.53
N LEU A 447 14.68 9.10 -16.60
CA LEU A 447 15.25 10.43 -16.84
C LEU A 447 16.63 10.57 -16.22
N ASP A 448 17.51 11.28 -16.91
CA ASP A 448 18.77 11.72 -16.33
C ASP A 448 18.49 12.73 -15.20
N PRO A 449 18.95 12.47 -13.98
CA PRO A 449 18.61 13.31 -12.83
C PRO A 449 19.23 14.71 -12.87
N GLN A 450 20.22 14.98 -13.76
CA GLN A 450 20.87 16.29 -13.88
C GLN A 450 20.28 17.12 -15.01
N THR A 451 20.02 16.49 -16.16
CA THR A 451 19.53 17.17 -17.36
C THR A 451 18.02 17.13 -17.50
N GLY A 452 17.35 16.14 -16.87
CA GLY A 452 15.91 15.87 -17.04
C GLY A 452 15.56 15.25 -18.39
N GLU A 453 16.54 14.87 -19.21
CA GLU A 453 16.32 14.25 -20.52
C GLU A 453 16.02 12.76 -20.38
N GLU A 454 15.19 12.22 -21.30
CA GLU A 454 14.92 10.78 -21.37
C GLU A 454 16.19 10.01 -21.78
N ILE A 455 16.58 9.01 -21.00
CA ILE A 455 17.66 8.08 -21.34
C ILE A 455 17.07 7.01 -22.27
N ALA A 456 17.41 7.11 -23.55
CA ALA A 456 16.94 6.18 -24.57
C ALA A 456 17.67 4.85 -24.52
N GLY A 457 17.00 3.79 -24.99
CA GLY A 457 17.58 2.44 -25.12
C GLY A 457 17.68 1.68 -23.79
N ASN A 458 18.31 0.50 -23.87
CA ASN A 458 18.54 -0.41 -22.75
C ASN A 458 20.01 -0.87 -22.73
N PRO A 459 20.67 -0.97 -21.57
CA PRO A 459 20.15 -0.59 -20.26
C PRO A 459 20.08 0.94 -20.05
N ALA A 460 19.28 1.37 -19.06
CA ALA A 460 19.20 2.76 -18.61
C ALA A 460 19.09 2.83 -17.08
N GLU A 461 19.65 3.88 -16.47
CA GLU A 461 19.58 4.11 -15.03
C GLU A 461 19.38 5.60 -14.76
N GLY A 462 18.47 5.94 -13.85
CA GLY A 462 18.13 7.33 -13.54
C GLY A 462 16.97 7.43 -12.58
N VAL A 463 16.13 8.45 -12.78
CA VAL A 463 14.89 8.63 -12.00
C VAL A 463 13.68 8.18 -12.81
N LEU A 464 12.70 7.60 -12.10
CA LEU A 464 11.47 7.12 -12.70
C LEU A 464 10.44 8.24 -12.80
N ALA A 465 10.00 8.48 -14.02
CA ALA A 465 8.89 9.38 -14.29
C ALA A 465 7.85 8.71 -15.21
N ILE A 466 6.64 9.22 -15.22
CA ILE A 466 5.56 8.72 -16.07
C ILE A 466 5.16 9.81 -17.04
N LYS A 467 5.12 9.46 -18.34
CA LYS A 467 4.97 10.42 -19.45
C LYS A 467 3.53 10.88 -19.67
N ASP A 468 2.57 10.04 -19.33
CA ASP A 468 1.15 10.32 -19.55
C ASP A 468 0.31 9.79 -18.38
N SER A 469 -0.92 10.30 -18.25
CA SER A 469 -1.86 9.95 -17.19
C SER A 469 -2.53 8.60 -17.41
N TRP A 470 -3.02 8.01 -16.34
CA TRP A 470 -3.85 6.80 -16.29
C TRP A 470 -5.09 7.05 -15.39
N PRO A 471 -6.17 6.30 -15.53
CA PRO A 471 -7.43 6.61 -14.84
C PRO A 471 -7.34 6.61 -13.31
N GLY A 472 -6.46 5.79 -12.72
CA GLY A 472 -6.24 5.68 -11.27
C GLY A 472 -5.37 6.77 -10.66
N GLN A 473 -4.80 7.69 -11.46
CA GLN A 473 -3.93 8.76 -10.95
C GLN A 473 -4.69 9.70 -10.00
N MET A 474 -4.03 10.11 -8.90
CA MET A 474 -4.57 11.12 -8.00
C MET A 474 -4.91 12.41 -8.74
N ARG A 475 -5.91 13.14 -8.25
CA ARG A 475 -6.35 14.38 -8.89
C ARG A 475 -5.70 15.63 -8.33
N THR A 476 -5.42 15.62 -7.03
CA THR A 476 -4.82 16.76 -6.34
C THR A 476 -4.40 16.40 -4.92
N VAL A 477 -3.77 17.33 -4.23
CA VAL A 477 -3.64 17.35 -2.76
C VAL A 477 -4.82 18.14 -2.21
N TRP A 478 -5.55 17.55 -1.26
CA TRP A 478 -6.72 18.17 -0.65
C TRP A 478 -6.41 19.55 -0.08
N GLY A 479 -7.13 20.56 -0.59
CA GLY A 479 -6.99 21.95 -0.17
C GLY A 479 -5.70 22.64 -0.63
N ASP A 480 -4.80 21.98 -1.38
CA ASP A 480 -3.51 22.54 -1.79
C ASP A 480 -3.05 22.00 -3.16
N HIS A 481 -3.72 22.46 -4.22
CA HIS A 481 -3.37 22.07 -5.59
C HIS A 481 -1.96 22.57 -6.00
N ALA A 482 -1.53 23.72 -5.50
CA ALA A 482 -0.19 24.24 -5.78
C ALA A 482 0.91 23.30 -5.24
N ARG A 483 0.68 22.68 -4.08
CA ARG A 483 1.57 21.64 -3.55
C ARG A 483 1.59 20.38 -4.42
N PHE A 484 0.46 19.99 -5.01
CA PHE A 484 0.38 18.91 -5.98
C PHE A 484 1.26 19.18 -7.20
N GLU A 485 1.08 20.31 -7.86
CA GLU A 485 1.91 20.72 -9.00
C GLU A 485 3.40 20.75 -8.65
N LYS A 486 3.73 21.41 -7.52
CA LYS A 486 5.11 21.52 -7.06
C LYS A 486 5.76 20.18 -6.77
N THR A 487 5.03 19.25 -6.15
CA THR A 487 5.60 17.98 -5.70
C THR A 487 5.87 17.02 -6.87
N TYR A 488 4.97 16.99 -7.85
CA TYR A 488 4.98 15.93 -8.85
C TYR A 488 5.30 16.38 -10.28
N PHE A 489 5.28 17.69 -10.57
CA PHE A 489 5.43 18.19 -11.94
C PHE A 489 6.49 19.29 -12.08
N SER A 490 7.03 19.85 -10.98
CA SER A 490 7.98 20.97 -11.08
C SER A 490 9.39 20.56 -11.47
N ASP A 491 9.86 19.41 -10.98
CA ASP A 491 11.25 18.97 -11.15
C ASP A 491 11.53 18.50 -12.57
N TYR A 492 10.56 17.80 -13.18
CA TYR A 492 10.65 17.29 -14.55
C TYR A 492 9.39 17.69 -15.31
N LYS A 493 9.50 18.75 -16.12
CA LYS A 493 8.36 19.35 -16.83
C LYS A 493 7.76 18.38 -17.86
N GLY A 494 6.43 18.24 -17.84
CA GLY A 494 5.70 17.36 -18.75
C GLY A 494 5.68 15.89 -18.32
N TYR A 495 6.18 15.57 -17.12
CA TYR A 495 6.17 14.23 -16.56
C TYR A 495 5.59 14.24 -15.15
N TYR A 496 4.92 13.15 -14.79
CA TYR A 496 4.67 12.85 -13.38
C TYR A 496 5.93 12.25 -12.77
N PHE A 497 6.52 12.95 -11.80
CA PHE A 497 7.72 12.51 -11.09
C PHE A 497 7.36 11.63 -9.90
N SER A 498 7.78 10.36 -9.93
CA SER A 498 7.46 9.40 -8.87
C SER A 498 8.23 9.64 -7.56
N GLY A 499 9.37 10.30 -7.62
CA GLY A 499 10.33 10.41 -6.52
C GLY A 499 11.14 9.14 -6.27
N ASP A 500 11.08 8.16 -7.18
CA ASP A 500 11.83 6.91 -7.11
C ASP A 500 12.94 6.88 -8.17
N GLY A 501 14.07 6.28 -7.80
CA GLY A 501 15.12 5.90 -8.74
C GLY A 501 14.80 4.57 -9.39
N CYS A 502 15.23 4.38 -10.61
CA CYS A 502 15.07 3.11 -11.29
C CYS A 502 16.22 2.83 -12.26
N LYS A 503 16.37 1.55 -12.57
CA LYS A 503 17.12 1.07 -13.74
C LYS A 503 16.20 0.24 -14.63
N ARG A 504 16.45 0.27 -15.92
CA ARG A 504 15.84 -0.60 -16.91
C ARG A 504 16.95 -1.45 -17.53
N ASP A 505 16.82 -2.76 -17.41
CA ASP A 505 17.87 -3.69 -17.86
C ASP A 505 17.88 -3.89 -19.40
N ALA A 506 18.74 -4.78 -19.88
CA ALA A 506 18.89 -5.04 -21.32
C ALA A 506 17.61 -5.60 -21.97
N ASP A 507 16.77 -6.29 -21.19
CA ASP A 507 15.50 -6.87 -21.64
C ASP A 507 14.32 -5.86 -21.53
N GLY A 508 14.61 -4.66 -21.00
CA GLY A 508 13.62 -3.60 -20.80
C GLY A 508 12.78 -3.79 -19.54
N ASP A 509 13.25 -4.58 -18.57
CA ASP A 509 12.58 -4.77 -17.30
C ASP A 509 13.00 -3.69 -16.30
N TYR A 510 12.03 -3.17 -15.55
CA TYR A 510 12.24 -2.09 -14.57
C TYR A 510 12.59 -2.64 -13.19
N TRP A 511 13.58 -2.02 -12.58
CA TRP A 511 14.05 -2.27 -11.22
C TRP A 511 13.97 -0.97 -10.43
N ILE A 512 13.27 -0.98 -9.31
CA ILE A 512 13.18 0.19 -8.44
C ILE A 512 14.38 0.19 -7.50
N THR A 513 15.20 1.24 -7.56
CA THR A 513 16.45 1.34 -6.79
C THR A 513 16.28 2.07 -5.46
N GLY A 514 15.08 2.55 -5.17
CA GLY A 514 14.71 3.24 -3.92
C GLY A 514 14.27 4.68 -4.16
N ARG A 515 14.02 5.41 -3.07
CA ARG A 515 13.65 6.83 -3.13
C ARG A 515 14.82 7.69 -3.60
N VAL A 516 14.54 8.68 -4.45
CA VAL A 516 15.57 9.65 -4.88
C VAL A 516 16.14 10.42 -3.67
N ASP A 517 15.33 10.66 -2.64
CA ASP A 517 15.75 11.28 -1.38
C ASP A 517 16.68 10.37 -0.55
N ASP A 518 16.69 9.06 -0.82
CA ASP A 518 17.50 8.05 -0.12
C ASP A 518 18.73 7.61 -0.94
N VAL A 519 19.04 8.28 -2.05
CA VAL A 519 20.25 8.01 -2.84
C VAL A 519 21.49 8.55 -2.12
N LEU A 520 22.50 7.71 -2.00
CA LEU A 520 23.83 8.05 -1.48
C LEU A 520 24.67 8.71 -2.58
N ASN A 521 25.39 9.75 -2.22
CA ASN A 521 26.39 10.37 -3.11
C ASN A 521 27.79 10.23 -2.48
N VAL A 522 28.40 9.07 -2.70
CA VAL A 522 29.69 8.71 -2.12
C VAL A 522 30.79 9.02 -3.12
N SER A 523 31.66 9.98 -2.82
CA SER A 523 32.77 10.38 -3.68
C SER A 523 32.36 10.71 -5.13
N GLY A 524 31.17 11.34 -5.30
CA GLY A 524 30.63 11.69 -6.62
C GLY A 524 29.90 10.58 -7.36
N HIS A 525 29.79 9.39 -6.78
CA HIS A 525 29.01 8.28 -7.33
C HIS A 525 27.65 8.19 -6.64
N ARG A 526 26.59 8.14 -7.44
CA ARG A 526 25.23 7.91 -6.93
C ARG A 526 25.01 6.41 -6.78
N MET A 527 24.48 6.02 -5.61
CA MET A 527 24.20 4.64 -5.27
C MET A 527 22.90 4.57 -4.47
N GLY A 528 22.03 3.62 -4.81
CA GLY A 528 20.82 3.36 -4.05
C GLY A 528 21.13 2.76 -2.68
N THR A 529 20.46 3.24 -1.62
CA THR A 529 20.58 2.60 -0.30
C THR A 529 20.16 1.13 -0.35
N ALA A 530 19.15 0.81 -1.17
CA ALA A 530 18.61 -0.54 -1.33
C ALA A 530 19.66 -1.56 -1.81
N GLU A 531 20.65 -1.16 -2.60
CA GLU A 531 21.71 -2.07 -3.06
C GLU A 531 22.61 -2.52 -1.89
N VAL A 532 22.98 -1.57 -1.01
CA VAL A 532 23.79 -1.86 0.18
C VAL A 532 22.99 -2.65 1.21
N GLU A 533 21.71 -2.30 1.38
CA GLU A 533 20.78 -3.04 2.25
C GLU A 533 20.62 -4.50 1.80
N SER A 534 20.40 -4.73 0.50
CA SER A 534 20.30 -6.07 -0.07
C SER A 534 21.58 -6.89 0.16
N ALA A 535 22.74 -6.31 -0.10
CA ALA A 535 24.01 -6.99 0.15
C ALA A 535 24.19 -7.36 1.64
N LEU A 536 23.79 -6.48 2.57
CA LEU A 536 23.87 -6.79 4.00
C LEU A 536 22.91 -7.91 4.39
N VAL A 537 21.67 -7.89 3.90
CA VAL A 537 20.65 -8.91 4.21
C VAL A 537 20.97 -10.27 3.58
N ALA A 538 21.71 -10.30 2.47
CA ALA A 538 22.23 -11.54 1.89
C ALA A 538 23.24 -12.28 2.80
N HIS A 539 23.77 -11.61 3.83
CA HIS A 539 24.66 -12.24 4.79
C HIS A 539 23.86 -13.07 5.81
N PRO A 540 24.20 -14.36 6.05
CA PRO A 540 23.38 -15.29 6.86
C PRO A 540 23.18 -14.88 8.32
N LYS A 541 23.98 -13.94 8.84
CA LYS A 541 23.86 -13.43 10.21
C LYS A 541 23.01 -12.15 10.33
N VAL A 542 22.51 -11.59 9.21
CA VAL A 542 21.76 -10.34 9.18
C VAL A 542 20.28 -10.63 8.95
N ALA A 543 19.44 -10.13 9.85
CA ALA A 543 17.97 -10.23 9.71
C ALA A 543 17.41 -9.06 8.90
N GLU A 544 17.86 -7.83 9.20
CA GLU A 544 17.41 -6.61 8.52
C GLU A 544 18.55 -5.59 8.48
N ALA A 545 18.52 -4.72 7.48
CA ALA A 545 19.43 -3.60 7.37
C ALA A 545 18.69 -2.36 6.84
N ALA A 546 19.10 -1.19 7.32
CA ALA A 546 18.72 0.10 6.74
C ALA A 546 19.97 0.95 6.56
N VAL A 547 20.06 1.62 5.42
CA VAL A 547 21.24 2.40 5.04
C VAL A 547 20.85 3.84 4.80
N VAL A 548 21.66 4.77 5.31
CA VAL A 548 21.52 6.21 5.09
C VAL A 548 22.88 6.84 4.83
N GLY A 549 22.85 7.98 4.14
CA GLY A 549 24.03 8.84 4.03
C GLY A 549 24.21 9.70 5.28
N TYR A 550 25.45 10.00 5.64
CA TYR A 550 25.78 10.99 6.66
C TYR A 550 26.93 11.89 6.18
N PRO A 551 27.08 13.13 6.69
CA PRO A 551 28.17 14.01 6.31
C PRO A 551 29.53 13.36 6.60
N HIS A 552 30.42 13.34 5.59
CA HIS A 552 31.76 12.77 5.71
C HIS A 552 32.80 13.70 5.09
N ASP A 553 33.83 14.09 5.86
CA ASP A 553 34.80 15.13 5.51
C ASP A 553 35.54 14.91 4.19
N ILE A 554 35.82 13.63 3.85
CA ILE A 554 36.60 13.29 2.65
C ILE A 554 35.69 12.91 1.47
N LYS A 555 34.61 12.14 1.73
CA LYS A 555 33.76 11.56 0.69
C LYS A 555 32.56 12.46 0.33
N GLY A 556 32.38 13.58 1.06
CA GLY A 556 31.17 14.37 1.03
C GLY A 556 30.02 13.69 1.78
N GLN A 557 29.72 12.45 1.41
CA GLN A 557 28.75 11.61 2.11
C GLN A 557 29.36 10.23 2.39
N GLY A 558 29.24 9.74 3.61
CA GLY A 558 29.59 8.40 4.04
C GLY A 558 28.37 7.49 4.15
N ILE A 559 28.62 6.19 4.23
CA ILE A 559 27.60 5.14 4.31
C ILE A 559 27.43 4.71 5.76
N TYR A 560 26.26 4.96 6.33
CA TYR A 560 25.88 4.54 7.67
C TYR A 560 24.83 3.43 7.59
N CYS A 561 25.16 2.26 8.14
CA CYS A 561 24.30 1.09 8.13
C CYS A 561 23.78 0.79 9.55
N TYR A 562 22.49 0.64 9.68
CA TYR A 562 21.83 0.10 10.86
C TYR A 562 21.48 -1.35 10.59
N VAL A 563 21.98 -2.26 11.42
CA VAL A 563 21.88 -3.71 11.16
C VAL A 563 21.26 -4.42 12.36
N THR A 564 20.19 -5.16 12.11
CA THR A 564 19.58 -6.10 13.05
C THR A 564 20.08 -7.50 12.72
N LEU A 565 20.59 -8.20 13.73
CA LEU A 565 21.15 -9.54 13.56
C LEU A 565 20.07 -10.63 13.69
N MET A 566 20.34 -11.80 13.13
CA MET A 566 19.55 -12.99 13.34
C MET A 566 19.55 -13.39 14.83
N ASN A 567 18.48 -14.03 15.29
CA ASN A 567 18.35 -14.48 16.67
C ASN A 567 19.52 -15.39 17.05
N GLY A 568 20.16 -15.09 18.20
CA GLY A 568 21.29 -15.85 18.71
C GLY A 568 22.65 -15.47 18.14
N VAL A 569 22.71 -14.46 17.27
CA VAL A 569 23.99 -13.92 16.78
C VAL A 569 24.45 -12.78 17.68
N GLU A 570 25.67 -12.86 18.17
CA GLU A 570 26.25 -11.83 19.04
C GLU A 570 26.83 -10.65 18.23
N PRO A 571 26.58 -9.40 18.66
CA PRO A 571 27.09 -8.20 18.01
C PRO A 571 28.57 -7.96 18.35
N THR A 572 29.47 -8.31 17.44
CA THR A 572 30.92 -8.18 17.64
C THR A 572 31.58 -7.24 16.62
N ASP A 573 32.77 -6.72 16.93
CA ASP A 573 33.54 -5.89 16.01
C ASP A 573 34.14 -6.72 14.84
N ASP A 574 34.42 -8.00 15.07
CA ASP A 574 34.84 -8.93 14.02
C ASP A 574 33.69 -9.09 12.98
N LEU A 575 32.45 -9.21 13.43
CA LEU A 575 31.30 -9.28 12.55
C LEU A 575 31.08 -7.96 11.76
N ARG A 576 31.34 -6.77 12.37
CA ARG A 576 31.33 -5.51 11.61
C ARG A 576 32.35 -5.52 10.47
N THR A 577 33.54 -6.05 10.75
CA THR A 577 34.60 -6.15 9.75
C THR A 577 34.23 -7.16 8.66
N GLU A 578 33.66 -8.30 9.03
CA GLU A 578 33.12 -9.31 8.12
C GLU A 578 32.04 -8.72 7.20
N LEU A 579 31.04 -8.02 7.74
CA LEU A 579 29.95 -7.39 6.96
C LEU A 579 30.47 -6.28 6.03
N ARG A 580 31.44 -5.47 6.49
CA ARG A 580 32.06 -4.45 5.63
C ARG A 580 32.78 -5.09 4.45
N GLN A 581 33.54 -6.16 4.69
CA GLN A 581 34.23 -6.89 3.62
C GLN A 581 33.23 -7.62 2.71
N TRP A 582 32.14 -8.14 3.26
CA TRP A 582 31.07 -8.78 2.51
C TRP A 582 30.45 -7.80 1.50
N VAL A 583 29.97 -6.62 1.94
CA VAL A 583 29.41 -5.60 1.04
C VAL A 583 30.44 -5.15 -0.01
N ARG A 584 31.71 -5.02 0.39
CA ARG A 584 32.78 -4.68 -0.54
C ARG A 584 33.01 -5.74 -1.62
N THR A 585 32.79 -7.00 -1.29
CA THR A 585 32.93 -8.12 -2.25
C THR A 585 31.72 -8.18 -3.17
N GLU A 586 30.51 -8.02 -2.63
CA GLU A 586 29.25 -8.14 -3.37
C GLU A 586 29.02 -6.97 -4.34
N ILE A 587 29.33 -5.74 -3.94
CA ILE A 587 29.03 -4.54 -4.74
C ILE A 587 30.32 -3.89 -5.26
N GLY A 588 31.31 -3.74 -4.39
CA GLY A 588 32.56 -3.07 -4.72
C GLY A 588 33.04 -2.12 -3.62
N PRO A 589 34.31 -1.61 -3.75
CA PRO A 589 34.93 -0.78 -2.71
C PRO A 589 34.17 0.49 -2.35
N ILE A 590 33.43 1.07 -3.32
CA ILE A 590 32.71 2.33 -3.15
C ILE A 590 31.50 2.18 -2.24
N ALA A 591 30.91 0.99 -2.21
CA ALA A 591 29.75 0.67 -1.38
C ALA A 591 30.11 0.23 0.05
N SER A 592 31.41 0.20 0.37
CA SER A 592 31.87 -0.26 1.68
C SER A 592 31.32 0.62 2.81
N PRO A 593 30.56 0.07 3.77
CA PRO A 593 30.05 0.82 4.90
C PRO A 593 31.14 1.51 5.72
N ASP A 594 30.97 2.80 6.01
CA ASP A 594 31.85 3.53 6.91
C ASP A 594 31.53 3.21 8.37
N LEU A 595 30.24 3.21 8.69
CA LEU A 595 29.74 2.92 10.02
C LEU A 595 28.68 1.81 9.96
N ILE A 596 28.77 0.84 10.87
CA ILE A 596 27.77 -0.21 11.06
C ILE A 596 27.35 -0.19 12.53
N GLN A 597 26.13 0.27 12.79
CA GLN A 597 25.50 0.28 14.10
C GLN A 597 24.62 -0.96 14.27
N TRP A 598 24.82 -1.67 15.36
CA TRP A 598 23.88 -2.70 15.78
C TRP A 598 22.57 -2.07 16.26
N ALA A 599 21.47 -2.58 15.78
CA ALA A 599 20.14 -2.11 16.12
C ALA A 599 19.29 -3.24 16.68
N SER A 600 18.62 -3.02 17.81
CA SER A 600 17.64 -3.95 18.37
C SER A 600 16.40 -4.08 17.47
N GLY A 601 16.14 -3.06 16.66
CA GLY A 601 15.11 -2.95 15.64
C GLY A 601 15.32 -1.70 14.79
N LEU A 602 14.58 -1.59 13.69
CA LEU A 602 14.58 -0.40 12.84
C LEU A 602 13.34 0.45 13.11
N PRO A 603 13.43 1.79 13.05
CA PRO A 603 12.28 2.67 13.21
C PRO A 603 11.36 2.47 12.00
N LYS A 604 10.25 1.79 12.20
CA LYS A 604 9.28 1.46 11.17
C LYS A 604 7.98 2.17 11.43
N THR A 605 7.29 2.51 10.36
CA THR A 605 5.86 2.76 10.45
C THR A 605 5.16 1.46 10.86
N ARG A 606 3.94 1.56 11.36
CA ARG A 606 3.15 0.39 11.71
C ARG A 606 2.76 -0.48 10.51
N SER A 607 2.96 0.01 9.28
CA SER A 607 2.90 -0.79 8.04
C SER A 607 4.18 -1.55 7.75
N GLY A 608 5.20 -1.45 8.59
CA GLY A 608 6.50 -2.08 8.39
C GLY A 608 7.50 -1.26 7.58
N LYS A 609 7.11 -0.12 7.01
CA LYS A 609 8.01 0.72 6.21
C LYS A 609 9.05 1.39 7.10
N ILE A 610 10.33 1.24 6.76
CA ILE A 610 11.45 1.87 7.47
C ILE A 610 11.39 3.39 7.31
N MET A 611 11.48 4.11 8.42
CA MET A 611 11.48 5.57 8.48
C MET A 611 12.91 6.11 8.33
N ARG A 612 13.50 5.99 7.14
CA ARG A 612 14.90 6.39 6.87
C ARG A 612 15.19 7.85 7.22
N ARG A 613 14.17 8.71 7.17
CA ARG A 613 14.31 10.10 7.62
C ARG A 613 14.78 10.20 9.08
N ILE A 614 14.26 9.38 9.97
CA ILE A 614 14.67 9.32 11.39
C ILE A 614 16.11 8.81 11.48
N LEU A 615 16.43 7.71 10.79
CA LEU A 615 17.77 7.15 10.76
C LEU A 615 18.82 8.14 10.24
N ARG A 616 18.47 8.90 9.19
CA ARG A 616 19.32 9.96 8.64
C ARG A 616 19.59 11.06 9.66
N LYS A 617 18.55 11.54 10.34
CA LYS A 617 18.68 12.56 11.38
C LYS A 617 19.57 12.10 12.54
N ILE A 618 19.47 10.84 12.93
CA ILE A 618 20.36 10.23 13.95
C ILE A 618 21.81 10.16 13.42
N ALA A 619 22.01 9.72 12.17
CA ALA A 619 23.32 9.65 11.53
C ALA A 619 23.96 11.03 11.30
N GLU A 620 23.17 12.08 11.15
CA GLU A 620 23.61 13.49 11.04
C GLU A 620 23.82 14.17 12.40
N ASN A 621 23.58 13.49 13.53
CA ASN A 621 23.55 14.05 14.90
C ASN A 621 22.49 15.17 15.10
N ASP A 622 21.46 15.23 14.25
CA ASP A 622 20.32 16.16 14.36
C ASP A 622 19.09 15.47 14.98
N HIS A 623 19.28 14.83 16.13
CA HIS A 623 18.23 14.07 16.79
C HIS A 623 17.26 14.93 17.63
N GLY A 624 17.51 16.24 17.73
CA GLY A 624 16.59 17.20 18.35
C GLY A 624 15.40 17.58 17.45
N SER A 625 15.44 17.26 16.13
CA SER A 625 14.41 17.63 15.15
C SER A 625 14.00 16.44 14.26
N LEU A 626 13.58 15.32 14.88
CA LEU A 626 13.23 14.10 14.16
C LEU A 626 11.98 14.22 13.25
N GLY A 627 11.22 15.31 13.37
CA GLY A 627 9.97 15.55 12.66
C GLY A 627 8.83 14.63 13.16
N ASP A 628 7.83 14.36 12.33
CA ASP A 628 6.67 13.56 12.73
C ASP A 628 7.07 12.10 13.04
N THR A 629 6.99 11.74 14.32
CA THR A 629 7.23 10.39 14.85
C THR A 629 5.93 9.66 15.21
N SER A 630 4.77 10.31 15.00
CA SER A 630 3.46 9.81 15.40
C SER A 630 3.05 8.48 14.73
N THR A 631 3.71 8.15 13.61
CA THR A 631 3.45 6.92 12.83
C THR A 631 4.37 5.76 13.19
N LEU A 632 5.30 5.92 14.16
CA LEU A 632 6.20 4.86 14.60
C LEU A 632 5.44 3.69 15.24
N ALA A 633 5.86 2.48 14.88
CA ALA A 633 5.34 1.26 15.49
C ALA A 633 5.81 1.11 16.92
N ASP A 634 7.09 1.39 17.16
CA ASP A 634 7.72 1.35 18.49
C ASP A 634 8.65 2.58 18.64
N PRO A 635 8.24 3.58 19.41
CA PRO A 635 9.08 4.75 19.68
C PRO A 635 10.36 4.45 20.45
N ALA A 636 10.40 3.39 21.28
CA ALA A 636 11.57 3.06 22.11
C ALA A 636 12.79 2.66 21.26
N VAL A 637 12.56 2.16 20.04
CA VAL A 637 13.65 1.86 19.08
C VAL A 637 14.45 3.12 18.73
N VAL A 638 13.82 4.27 18.68
CA VAL A 638 14.50 5.54 18.34
C VAL A 638 15.47 5.96 19.44
N ASP A 639 15.06 5.83 20.70
CA ASP A 639 15.92 6.16 21.86
C ASP A 639 17.14 5.23 21.89
N ASP A 640 16.95 3.93 21.69
CA ASP A 640 18.03 2.94 21.58
C ASP A 640 19.02 3.30 20.46
N LEU A 641 18.53 3.68 19.28
CA LEU A 641 19.38 4.08 18.15
C LEU A 641 20.16 5.36 18.41
N ILE A 642 19.57 6.34 19.11
CA ILE A 642 20.24 7.58 19.51
C ILE A 642 21.35 7.29 20.53
N ASP A 643 21.07 6.45 21.52
CA ASP A 643 22.01 6.11 22.59
C ASP A 643 23.20 5.29 22.09
N ASN A 644 23.00 4.45 21.06
CA ASN A 644 24.03 3.57 20.50
C ASN A 644 24.68 4.10 19.21
N ARG A 645 24.44 5.37 18.84
CA ARG A 645 24.98 5.93 17.59
C ARG A 645 26.51 5.92 17.55
N MET A 646 27.05 5.64 16.36
CA MET A 646 28.49 5.43 16.13
C MET A 646 29.28 6.71 15.82
N ASN A 647 28.61 7.80 15.52
CA ASN A 647 29.19 9.09 15.12
C ASN A 647 29.04 10.16 16.21
N ARG A 648 29.33 9.81 17.45
CA ARG A 648 29.30 10.71 18.62
C ARG A 648 30.41 11.75 18.54
#